data_f696d1049e98c47ed1d1cddc6ddfe7fa
#
_entry.id   f696d1049e98c47ed1d1cddc6ddfe7fa
#
_cell.length_a   1.000
_cell.length_b   1.000
_cell.length_c   1.000
_cell.angle_alpha   90.00
_cell.angle_beta   90.00
_cell.angle_gamma   90.00
#
_symmetry.space_group_name_H-M   'P 1'
#
loop_
_entity.id
_entity.type
_entity.pdbx_description
1 polymer ?
#
loop_
_entity_poly.entity_id
_entity_poly.type
_entity_poly.pdbx_seq_one_letter_code
_entity_poly.pdbx_strand_id
1 'polypeptide(L)'
;MKATGEVMSIGRTVEESLLKAVRSLEIGLFHLYDAKFDDMTETQLLDYIQIGTDDRIYAIAQLLRLGCDIDRIHSVSAIDAFFLQKLSHIVQMEQLLQEHPGDSKFLKMAKQTGFSDKEIGLLWQMDEKDIFHIRKQHGILPVYKMIDSCASEFDSYIPYFYSTYEEENESIVSDKHKIIVLGSGPVRIGQGVEFDYSTVHAVQTIQSAGYEAIIINNNPETVSTDYTCSDKLYFEPLCVEDVMNIIELEQPDGVIATLGGQTAINLAEPLRARGVNIIGTDCDAIERAENRDSFEKLLASLHIPQPKGQAVTSIEDGIRAANEIGYPVLVRPSFVLGGRAMQIVAKEEALRNYLKTAVEINEEKPVLVDKYIRGKEVEVDAVCDGKNVFVPGIMELVERTGVHSGDSISIYPTHSISEKVKETILDYTQKLGLGIGIIGLFNIQFIVDEFENVYIIEVNPRSSRTVPFLSKATGYSLADIATLAILGKSLPEQGIHTLYPKEKERFYVKAPAFSFSKLHGMDAYLSPEMKSTGEAIGYDNKLHRAMYKAMIASGIKVQNYGTVVVTLADEDKEEALPLVRRFYDMGFNIEATVGTALFLKEQGIRTRILRKPSEGSEEVLDSIRAGYVSYVICTRAILSGIHYEDGVAIRRCASENNITMLTSLDTVRVLLDVLEEVTIGISTI
;
A
#
# COMPACT_ATOMS: atom_id res chain seq x y z
N MET A 1 9.60 12.36 -12.43
CA MET A 1 9.17 11.82 -11.14
C MET A 1 9.83 10.46 -10.92
N LYS A 2 10.43 10.24 -9.78
CA LYS A 2 11.12 8.96 -9.46
C LYS A 2 10.56 8.30 -8.18
N ALA A 3 9.64 8.97 -7.49
CA ALA A 3 9.00 8.48 -6.28
C ALA A 3 7.48 8.65 -6.38
N THR A 4 6.75 7.86 -5.60
CA THR A 4 5.28 7.88 -5.52
C THR A 4 4.77 8.52 -4.22
N GLY A 5 5.68 8.93 -3.34
CA GLY A 5 5.36 9.57 -2.08
C GLY A 5 6.52 10.39 -1.56
N GLU A 6 6.27 11.10 -0.49
CA GLU A 6 7.26 11.93 0.19
C GLU A 6 6.98 12.00 1.69
N VAL A 7 8.01 12.35 2.45
CA VAL A 7 7.90 12.65 3.88
C VAL A 7 8.30 14.10 4.13
N MET A 8 7.67 14.71 5.10
CA MET A 8 8.12 15.98 5.68
C MET A 8 8.43 15.77 7.16
N SER A 9 9.39 16.49 7.64
CA SER A 9 9.73 16.53 9.07
C SER A 9 10.14 17.92 9.49
N ILE A 10 9.88 18.26 10.74
CA ILE A 10 10.12 19.56 11.30
C ILE A 10 11.01 19.42 12.52
N GLY A 11 12.04 20.24 12.60
CA GLY A 11 12.98 20.29 13.70
C GLY A 11 13.68 21.64 13.77
N ARG A 12 14.46 21.87 14.83
CA ARG A 12 15.20 23.13 15.04
C ARG A 12 16.52 23.18 14.29
N THR A 13 17.02 22.01 13.86
CA THR A 13 18.27 21.88 13.10
C THR A 13 18.06 20.98 11.89
N VAL A 14 18.95 21.09 10.91
CA VAL A 14 18.91 20.21 9.73
C VAL A 14 19.12 18.75 10.14
N GLU A 15 20.00 18.49 11.09
CA GLU A 15 20.30 17.16 11.61
C GLU A 15 19.06 16.53 12.24
N GLU A 16 18.35 17.26 13.11
CA GLU A 16 17.11 16.79 13.75
C GLU A 16 16.03 16.50 12.72
N SER A 17 15.79 17.45 11.79
CA SER A 17 14.80 17.27 10.71
C SER A 17 15.14 16.07 9.85
N LEU A 18 16.41 15.91 9.44
CA LEU A 18 16.84 14.81 8.58
C LEU A 18 16.64 13.44 9.24
N LEU A 19 17.03 13.29 10.51
CA LEU A 19 16.86 12.02 11.23
C LEU A 19 15.38 11.69 11.48
N LYS A 20 14.54 12.71 11.76
CA LYS A 20 13.08 12.53 11.77
C LYS A 20 12.53 12.10 10.42
N ALA A 21 13.01 12.68 9.31
CA ALA A 21 12.59 12.29 7.96
C ALA A 21 12.98 10.84 7.65
N VAL A 22 14.21 10.43 7.99
CA VAL A 22 14.67 9.04 7.78
C VAL A 22 13.75 8.03 8.47
N ARG A 23 13.43 8.23 9.76
CA ARG A 23 12.54 7.29 10.46
C ARG A 23 11.07 7.39 10.03
N SER A 24 10.67 8.48 9.36
CA SER A 24 9.35 8.65 8.77
C SER A 24 9.17 7.90 7.45
N LEU A 25 10.26 7.46 6.78
CA LEU A 25 10.19 6.71 5.52
C LEU A 25 9.56 5.32 5.66
N GLU A 26 9.55 4.75 6.88
CA GLU A 26 9.03 3.41 7.18
C GLU A 26 9.66 2.29 6.33
N ILE A 27 10.95 2.42 6.03
CA ILE A 27 11.75 1.43 5.29
C ILE A 27 12.58 0.53 6.21
N GLY A 28 12.31 0.56 7.52
CA GLY A 28 13.05 -0.21 8.52
C GLY A 28 14.35 0.43 8.99
N LEU A 29 14.72 1.58 8.46
CA LEU A 29 15.89 2.35 8.87
C LEU A 29 15.49 3.51 9.79
N PHE A 30 16.19 3.63 10.90
CA PHE A 30 15.92 4.66 11.91
C PHE A 30 17.03 5.71 12.01
N HIS A 31 18.13 5.47 11.29
CA HIS A 31 19.33 6.30 11.27
C HIS A 31 20.00 6.25 9.88
N LEU A 32 21.06 7.03 9.68
CA LEU A 32 21.85 7.06 8.44
C LEU A 32 22.81 5.85 8.35
N TYR A 33 22.25 4.65 8.53
CA TYR A 33 22.98 3.38 8.46
C TYR A 33 22.20 2.36 7.66
N ASP A 34 22.91 1.70 6.73
CA ASP A 34 22.39 0.55 5.98
C ASP A 34 23.55 -0.47 5.83
N ALA A 35 23.34 -1.67 6.37
CA ALA A 35 24.31 -2.74 6.42
C ALA A 35 24.86 -3.17 5.03
N LYS A 36 24.13 -2.89 3.95
CA LYS A 36 24.59 -3.21 2.59
C LYS A 36 25.88 -2.48 2.21
N PHE A 37 26.23 -1.40 2.91
CA PHE A 37 27.45 -0.61 2.63
C PHE A 37 28.63 -0.98 3.52
N ASP A 38 28.48 -1.89 4.50
CA ASP A 38 29.51 -2.20 5.48
C ASP A 38 30.77 -2.83 4.85
N ASP A 39 30.59 -3.73 3.89
CA ASP A 39 31.68 -4.45 3.21
C ASP A 39 32.28 -3.67 2.03
N MET A 40 31.76 -2.47 1.71
CA MET A 40 32.24 -1.67 0.60
C MET A 40 33.48 -0.85 0.99
N THR A 41 34.49 -0.91 0.14
CA THR A 41 35.69 -0.04 0.31
C THR A 41 35.37 1.41 -0.02
N GLU A 42 36.20 2.34 0.48
CA GLU A 42 36.06 3.78 0.19
C GLU A 42 35.96 4.06 -1.32
N THR A 43 36.75 3.37 -2.15
CA THR A 43 36.73 3.53 -3.61
C THR A 43 35.39 3.09 -4.20
N GLN A 44 34.85 1.94 -3.77
CA GLN A 44 33.55 1.45 -4.22
C GLN A 44 32.40 2.36 -3.82
N LEU A 45 32.46 2.91 -2.60
CA LEU A 45 31.46 3.88 -2.12
C LEU A 45 31.52 5.19 -2.91
N LEU A 46 32.74 5.70 -3.22
CA LEU A 46 32.91 6.89 -4.06
C LEU A 46 32.36 6.69 -5.48
N ASP A 47 32.60 5.52 -6.07
CA ASP A 47 32.03 5.17 -7.37
C ASP A 47 30.51 5.08 -7.30
N TYR A 48 29.97 4.52 -6.21
CA TYR A 48 28.53 4.38 -5.98
C TYR A 48 27.80 5.72 -5.92
N ILE A 49 28.33 6.69 -5.17
CA ILE A 49 27.66 8.00 -4.96
C ILE A 49 27.69 8.92 -6.18
N GLN A 50 28.41 8.59 -7.26
CA GLN A 50 28.36 9.33 -8.52
C GLN A 50 26.96 9.29 -9.14
N ILE A 51 26.23 8.19 -8.90
CA ILE A 51 24.87 8.01 -9.39
C ILE A 51 23.91 8.49 -8.30
N GLY A 52 22.91 9.30 -8.67
CA GLY A 52 21.88 9.78 -7.76
C GLY A 52 20.84 8.70 -7.45
N THR A 53 21.21 7.68 -6.67
CA THR A 53 20.29 6.66 -6.16
C THR A 53 19.52 7.18 -4.95
N ASP A 54 18.40 6.54 -4.61
CA ASP A 54 17.56 6.86 -3.46
C ASP A 54 18.23 6.61 -2.11
N ASP A 55 19.25 5.73 -2.08
CA ASP A 55 19.96 5.29 -0.89
C ASP A 55 21.39 5.84 -0.77
N ARG A 56 21.85 6.68 -1.72
CA ARG A 56 23.22 7.21 -1.69
C ARG A 56 23.57 8.00 -0.41
N ILE A 57 22.56 8.51 0.32
CA ILE A 57 22.79 9.22 1.58
C ILE A 57 23.42 8.31 2.64
N TYR A 58 23.04 7.03 2.67
CA TYR A 58 23.61 6.04 3.59
C TYR A 58 25.04 5.68 3.18
N ALA A 59 25.34 5.59 1.88
CA ALA A 59 26.70 5.41 1.37
C ALA A 59 27.60 6.60 1.72
N ILE A 60 27.09 7.83 1.68
CA ILE A 60 27.82 9.03 2.10
C ILE A 60 28.08 8.99 3.60
N ALA A 61 27.12 8.61 4.42
CA ALA A 61 27.32 8.46 5.87
C ALA A 61 28.41 7.40 6.17
N GLN A 62 28.43 6.30 5.41
CA GLN A 62 29.47 5.27 5.53
C GLN A 62 30.86 5.80 5.14
N LEU A 63 30.97 6.59 4.07
CA LEU A 63 32.23 7.27 3.71
C LEU A 63 32.74 8.16 4.84
N LEU A 64 31.83 8.91 5.49
CA LEU A 64 32.18 9.77 6.62
C LEU A 64 32.64 8.97 7.85
N ARG A 65 32.03 7.79 8.14
CA ARG A 65 32.49 6.85 9.17
C ARG A 65 33.89 6.30 8.88
N LEU A 66 34.23 6.09 7.61
CA LEU A 66 35.57 5.68 7.18
C LEU A 66 36.59 6.84 7.19
N GLY A 67 36.17 8.06 7.52
CA GLY A 67 37.04 9.24 7.58
C GLY A 67 37.35 9.90 6.23
N CYS A 68 36.55 9.62 5.19
CA CYS A 68 36.70 10.26 3.90
C CYS A 68 36.45 11.78 3.99
N ASP A 69 37.30 12.56 3.31
CA ASP A 69 37.23 14.02 3.31
C ASP A 69 35.94 14.51 2.61
N ILE A 70 35.29 15.52 3.22
CA ILE A 70 34.10 16.19 2.70
C ILE A 70 34.34 16.76 1.30
N ASP A 71 35.50 17.39 1.06
CA ASP A 71 35.84 17.96 -0.25
C ASP A 71 35.91 16.88 -1.36
N ARG A 72 36.38 15.67 -0.99
CA ARG A 72 36.40 14.54 -1.90
C ARG A 72 35.00 14.03 -2.20
N ILE A 73 34.14 13.90 -1.19
CA ILE A 73 32.72 13.50 -1.36
C ILE A 73 32.00 14.55 -2.22
N HIS A 74 32.21 15.85 -1.94
CA HIS A 74 31.65 16.94 -2.73
C HIS A 74 32.07 16.87 -4.20
N SER A 75 33.36 16.66 -4.47
CA SER A 75 33.89 16.62 -5.84
C SER A 75 33.28 15.50 -6.68
N VAL A 76 32.89 14.37 -6.05
CA VAL A 76 32.32 13.20 -6.72
C VAL A 76 30.79 13.30 -6.83
N SER A 77 30.11 13.72 -5.76
CA SER A 77 28.64 13.71 -5.67
C SER A 77 27.97 14.99 -6.15
N ALA A 78 28.74 16.10 -6.23
CA ALA A 78 28.25 17.47 -6.44
C ALA A 78 27.24 17.95 -5.37
N ILE A 79 27.16 17.28 -4.22
CA ILE A 79 26.33 17.71 -3.08
C ILE A 79 27.05 18.86 -2.38
N ASP A 80 26.32 19.94 -2.07
CA ASP A 80 26.88 21.10 -1.38
C ASP A 80 27.53 20.72 -0.04
N ALA A 81 28.69 21.32 0.23
CA ALA A 81 29.47 21.06 1.43
C ALA A 81 28.67 21.32 2.73
N PHE A 82 27.73 22.26 2.72
CA PHE A 82 26.86 22.52 3.86
C PHE A 82 26.12 21.25 4.30
N PHE A 83 25.49 20.54 3.37
CA PHE A 83 24.77 19.29 3.70
C PHE A 83 25.73 18.19 4.14
N LEU A 84 26.89 18.07 3.50
CA LEU A 84 27.90 17.09 3.88
C LEU A 84 28.46 17.33 5.29
N GLN A 85 28.61 18.59 5.69
CA GLN A 85 28.98 18.97 7.06
C GLN A 85 27.91 18.55 8.08
N LYS A 86 26.61 18.70 7.73
CA LYS A 86 25.50 18.25 8.58
C LYS A 86 25.50 16.73 8.77
N LEU A 87 25.74 15.97 7.69
CA LEU A 87 25.89 14.52 7.79
C LEU A 87 27.12 14.14 8.62
N SER A 88 28.25 14.84 8.45
CA SER A 88 29.46 14.63 9.25
C SER A 88 29.20 14.87 10.74
N HIS A 89 28.43 15.91 11.10
CA HIS A 89 28.04 16.17 12.49
C HIS A 89 27.21 15.04 13.09
N ILE A 90 26.29 14.44 12.33
CA ILE A 90 25.52 13.26 12.78
C ILE A 90 26.47 12.09 13.05
N VAL A 91 27.40 11.79 12.14
CA VAL A 91 28.39 10.70 12.31
C VAL A 91 29.33 10.95 13.50
N GLN A 92 29.75 12.20 13.75
CA GLN A 92 30.53 12.54 14.93
C GLN A 92 29.75 12.33 16.23
N MET A 93 28.45 12.68 16.24
CA MET A 93 27.59 12.44 17.41
C MET A 93 27.41 10.95 17.68
N GLU A 94 27.30 10.13 16.62
CA GLU A 94 27.27 8.67 16.72
C GLU A 94 28.54 8.12 17.41
N GLN A 95 29.71 8.58 17.01
CA GLN A 95 30.98 8.21 17.65
C GLN A 95 31.05 8.61 19.13
N LEU A 96 30.62 9.84 19.46
CA LEU A 96 30.57 10.30 20.85
C LEU A 96 29.63 9.45 21.71
N LEU A 97 28.50 8.99 21.18
CA LEU A 97 27.59 8.06 21.87
C LEU A 97 28.26 6.72 22.16
N GLN A 98 28.98 6.15 21.15
CA GLN A 98 29.71 4.89 21.32
C GLN A 98 30.83 4.98 22.36
N GLU A 99 31.52 6.12 22.45
CA GLU A 99 32.61 6.36 23.40
C GLU A 99 32.10 6.61 24.83
N HIS A 100 30.84 7.06 24.98
CA HIS A 100 30.28 7.49 26.28
C HIS A 100 28.94 6.82 26.60
N PRO A 101 28.85 5.47 26.66
CA PRO A 101 27.61 4.79 26.94
C PRO A 101 27.05 5.13 28.32
N GLY A 102 25.76 5.45 28.42
CA GLY A 102 25.07 5.78 29.65
C GLY A 102 25.27 7.22 30.17
N ASP A 103 26.04 8.04 29.49
CA ASP A 103 26.24 9.44 29.90
C ASP A 103 25.06 10.32 29.48
N SER A 104 24.37 10.88 30.47
CA SER A 104 23.18 11.71 30.28
C SER A 104 23.43 12.99 29.48
N LYS A 105 24.67 13.53 29.53
CA LYS A 105 25.03 14.72 28.76
C LYS A 105 25.04 14.41 27.26
N PHE A 106 25.71 13.33 26.87
CA PHE A 106 25.76 12.92 25.48
C PHE A 106 24.37 12.41 25.01
N LEU A 107 23.60 11.76 25.89
CA LEU A 107 22.19 11.41 25.62
C LEU A 107 21.37 12.66 25.27
N LYS A 108 21.45 13.74 26.05
CA LYS A 108 20.74 14.99 25.76
C LYS A 108 21.19 15.60 24.42
N MET A 109 22.50 15.65 24.16
CA MET A 109 23.04 16.17 22.91
C MET A 109 22.54 15.35 21.70
N ALA A 110 22.54 14.02 21.80
CA ALA A 110 22.03 13.13 20.76
C ALA A 110 20.54 13.35 20.49
N LYS A 111 19.71 13.49 21.53
CA LYS A 111 18.30 13.82 21.39
C LYS A 111 18.08 15.17 20.69
N GLN A 112 18.88 16.19 21.03
CA GLN A 112 18.87 17.49 20.35
C GLN A 112 19.34 17.42 18.88
N THR A 113 20.19 16.44 18.55
CA THR A 113 20.61 16.17 17.16
C THR A 113 19.57 15.35 16.38
N GLY A 114 18.58 14.75 17.07
CA GLY A 114 17.48 14.02 16.45
C GLY A 114 17.60 12.49 16.50
N PHE A 115 18.58 11.93 17.24
CA PHE A 115 18.70 10.48 17.43
C PHE A 115 17.48 9.90 18.13
N SER A 116 16.99 8.75 17.65
CA SER A 116 15.92 8.00 18.29
C SER A 116 16.43 7.20 19.49
N ASP A 117 15.54 6.87 20.44
CA ASP A 117 15.85 5.99 21.54
C ASP A 117 16.27 4.60 21.04
N LYS A 118 15.68 4.14 19.91
CA LYS A 118 16.03 2.89 19.27
C LYS A 118 17.49 2.88 18.78
N GLU A 119 17.92 3.94 18.09
CA GLU A 119 19.28 4.05 17.58
C GLU A 119 20.30 4.17 18.70
N ILE A 120 20.02 5.00 19.71
CA ILE A 120 20.86 5.11 20.90
C ILE A 120 20.98 3.76 21.61
N GLY A 121 19.87 3.01 21.69
CA GLY A 121 19.85 1.66 22.25
C GLY A 121 20.75 0.70 21.48
N LEU A 122 20.74 0.73 20.16
CA LEU A 122 21.66 -0.07 19.34
C LEU A 122 23.12 0.28 19.60
N LEU A 123 23.47 1.57 19.66
CA LEU A 123 24.85 2.03 19.92
C LEU A 123 25.33 1.68 21.34
N TRP A 124 24.42 1.67 22.31
CA TRP A 124 24.72 1.37 23.72
C TRP A 124 24.47 -0.09 24.10
N GLN A 125 23.99 -0.93 23.18
CA GLN A 125 23.58 -2.34 23.41
C GLN A 125 22.51 -2.45 24.50
N MET A 126 21.51 -1.59 24.45
CA MET A 126 20.38 -1.49 25.38
C MET A 126 19.06 -1.52 24.62
N ASP A 127 17.97 -1.93 25.28
CA ASP A 127 16.63 -1.82 24.69
C ASP A 127 16.16 -0.37 24.59
N GLU A 128 15.39 -0.06 23.56
CA GLU A 128 14.74 1.25 23.36
C GLU A 128 13.97 1.70 24.62
N LYS A 129 13.30 0.75 25.31
CA LYS A 129 12.59 1.02 26.56
C LYS A 129 13.51 1.52 27.68
N ASP A 130 14.72 0.97 27.75
CA ASP A 130 15.69 1.34 28.79
C ASP A 130 16.21 2.76 28.51
N ILE A 131 16.50 3.09 27.26
CA ILE A 131 16.88 4.46 26.88
C ILE A 131 15.76 5.44 27.22
N PHE A 132 14.50 5.11 26.91
CA PHE A 132 13.32 5.91 27.26
C PHE A 132 13.26 6.16 28.79
N HIS A 133 13.47 5.12 29.60
CA HIS A 133 13.47 5.26 31.06
C HIS A 133 14.63 6.09 31.57
N ILE A 134 15.84 5.88 31.04
CA ILE A 134 17.04 6.66 31.45
C ILE A 134 16.84 8.14 31.16
N ARG A 135 16.44 8.51 29.94
CA ARG A 135 16.24 9.92 29.58
C ARG A 135 15.14 10.57 30.43
N LYS A 136 14.08 9.83 30.74
CA LYS A 136 12.99 10.31 31.61
C LYS A 136 13.47 10.55 33.06
N GLN A 137 14.28 9.65 33.59
CA GLN A 137 14.91 9.84 34.93
C GLN A 137 15.81 11.07 35.00
N HIS A 138 16.47 11.41 33.89
CA HIS A 138 17.32 12.58 33.77
C HIS A 138 16.58 13.86 33.32
N GLY A 139 15.26 13.83 33.20
CA GLY A 139 14.46 14.97 32.74
C GLY A 139 14.71 15.37 31.28
N ILE A 140 15.23 14.45 30.46
CA ILE A 140 15.44 14.66 29.02
C ILE A 140 14.14 14.28 28.29
N LEU A 141 13.23 15.23 28.23
CA LEU A 141 11.89 15.06 27.58
C LEU A 141 11.76 16.04 26.42
N PRO A 142 11.05 15.67 25.36
CA PRO A 142 10.76 16.61 24.31
C PRO A 142 9.74 17.65 24.77
N VAL A 143 9.80 18.81 24.18
CA VAL A 143 8.79 19.86 24.24
C VAL A 143 8.17 19.99 22.84
N TYR A 144 6.97 20.55 22.78
CA TYR A 144 6.24 20.71 21.54
C TYR A 144 6.13 22.18 21.20
N LYS A 145 6.65 22.54 20.02
CA LYS A 145 6.64 23.89 19.49
C LYS A 145 5.51 24.04 18.49
N MET A 146 4.83 25.16 18.56
CA MET A 146 3.79 25.53 17.63
C MET A 146 4.39 25.98 16.29
N ILE A 147 3.76 25.58 15.19
CA ILE A 147 4.14 26.07 13.86
C ILE A 147 3.56 27.46 13.65
N ASP A 148 4.44 28.43 13.49
CA ASP A 148 4.05 29.80 13.17
C ASP A 148 3.74 29.92 11.66
N SER A 149 2.46 29.98 11.32
CA SER A 149 1.99 30.17 9.94
C SER A 149 1.83 31.65 9.57
N CYS A 150 2.08 32.58 10.53
CA CYS A 150 1.86 34.02 10.37
C CYS A 150 3.17 34.83 10.31
N ALA A 151 4.34 34.18 10.22
CA ALA A 151 5.66 34.81 10.19
C ALA A 151 5.88 35.81 11.36
N SER A 152 5.36 35.49 12.53
CA SER A 152 5.38 36.33 13.75
C SER A 152 4.75 37.74 13.59
N GLU A 153 3.90 37.92 12.56
CA GLU A 153 3.19 39.19 12.39
C GLU A 153 1.99 39.34 13.33
N PHE A 154 1.44 38.25 13.79
CA PHE A 154 0.28 38.20 14.69
C PHE A 154 0.46 37.14 15.78
N ASP A 155 0.03 37.44 16.98
CA ASP A 155 -0.14 36.42 18.03
C ASP A 155 -1.32 35.53 17.68
N SER A 156 -1.07 34.31 17.27
CA SER A 156 -2.10 33.33 16.99
C SER A 156 -1.74 31.99 17.61
N TYR A 157 -2.75 31.31 18.17
CA TYR A 157 -2.60 29.94 18.62
C TYR A 157 -3.09 29.01 17.52
N ILE A 158 -2.15 28.27 16.91
CA ILE A 158 -2.42 27.27 15.90
C ILE A 158 -2.09 25.91 16.51
N PRO A 159 -3.07 25.01 16.66
CA PRO A 159 -2.87 23.71 17.30
C PRO A 159 -2.14 22.71 16.39
N TYR A 160 -0.99 23.13 15.86
CA TYR A 160 -0.12 22.39 14.98
C TYR A 160 1.29 22.36 15.56
N PHE A 161 1.73 21.19 16.03
CA PHE A 161 2.92 21.05 16.85
C PHE A 161 3.94 20.09 16.25
N TYR A 162 5.21 20.35 16.55
CA TYR A 162 6.33 19.42 16.34
C TYR A 162 7.17 19.33 17.62
N SER A 163 7.78 18.17 17.85
CA SER A 163 8.65 17.95 19.00
C SER A 163 10.07 18.49 18.77
N THR A 164 10.72 18.90 19.86
CA THR A 164 12.16 19.18 19.91
C THR A 164 12.65 19.08 21.36
N TYR A 165 13.96 19.01 21.59
CA TYR A 165 14.54 18.92 22.95
C TYR A 165 15.06 20.27 23.42
N GLU A 166 14.14 21.19 23.68
CA GLU A 166 14.34 22.52 24.21
C GLU A 166 13.71 22.67 25.62
N GLU A 167 13.52 23.92 26.12
CA GLU A 167 13.05 24.14 27.49
C GLU A 167 11.55 24.45 27.59
N GLU A 168 10.96 25.13 26.60
CA GLU A 168 9.57 25.60 26.66
C GLU A 168 8.63 24.75 25.85
N ASN A 169 7.55 24.28 26.46
CA ASN A 169 6.45 23.59 25.76
C ASN A 169 5.32 24.57 25.43
N GLU A 170 4.91 24.63 24.18
CA GLU A 170 3.86 25.54 23.68
C GLU A 170 2.50 24.83 23.52
N SER A 171 2.47 23.49 23.58
CA SER A 171 1.20 22.76 23.56
C SER A 171 0.48 22.89 24.90
N ILE A 172 -0.71 23.48 24.87
CA ILE A 172 -1.58 23.64 26.05
C ILE A 172 -2.40 22.36 26.21
N VAL A 173 -2.13 21.60 27.26
CA VAL A 173 -2.91 20.39 27.60
C VAL A 173 -4.23 20.79 28.25
N SER A 174 -5.34 20.28 27.72
CA SER A 174 -6.68 20.52 28.25
C SER A 174 -7.07 19.43 29.27
N ASP A 175 -8.07 19.72 30.11
CA ASP A 175 -8.69 18.75 31.03
C ASP A 175 -9.88 17.98 30.38
N LYS A 176 -10.11 18.14 29.07
CA LYS A 176 -11.17 17.46 28.36
C LYS A 176 -10.87 15.96 28.19
N HIS A 177 -11.94 15.17 28.08
CA HIS A 177 -11.80 13.80 27.56
C HIS A 177 -11.29 13.84 26.12
N LYS A 178 -10.26 13.07 25.83
CA LYS A 178 -9.55 13.15 24.54
C LYS A 178 -9.19 11.80 23.97
N ILE A 179 -9.26 11.72 22.65
CA ILE A 179 -8.92 10.53 21.88
C ILE A 179 -7.80 10.90 20.89
N ILE A 180 -6.77 10.08 20.84
CA ILE A 180 -5.73 10.18 19.82
C ILE A 180 -6.08 9.24 18.67
N VAL A 181 -6.00 9.74 17.43
CA VAL A 181 -6.10 8.96 16.20
C VAL A 181 -4.73 8.93 15.54
N LEU A 182 -4.20 7.73 15.30
CA LEU A 182 -2.96 7.57 14.55
C LEU A 182 -3.26 7.66 13.04
N GLY A 183 -2.54 8.53 12.36
CA GLY A 183 -2.67 8.76 10.93
C GLY A 183 -2.10 7.64 10.07
N SER A 184 -2.13 7.85 8.76
CA SER A 184 -1.69 6.86 7.77
C SER A 184 -0.20 6.93 7.41
N GLY A 185 0.50 7.93 7.91
CA GLY A 185 1.88 8.16 7.52
C GLY A 185 2.05 8.71 6.10
N PRO A 186 3.22 8.59 5.51
CA PRO A 186 3.50 9.09 4.17
C PRO A 186 2.71 8.32 3.11
N VAL A 187 2.23 9.04 2.09
CA VAL A 187 1.58 8.41 0.93
C VAL A 187 2.60 7.60 0.16
N ARG A 188 2.26 6.35 -0.12
CA ARG A 188 3.06 5.42 -0.93
C ARG A 188 2.16 4.37 -1.57
N ILE A 189 2.68 3.61 -2.53
CA ILE A 189 1.94 2.47 -3.09
C ILE A 189 1.58 1.49 -1.96
N GLY A 190 0.29 1.16 -1.85
CA GLY A 190 -0.24 0.31 -0.77
C GLY A 190 -0.69 1.06 0.49
N GLN A 191 -0.32 2.33 0.67
CA GLN A 191 -0.70 3.19 1.79
C GLN A 191 -1.09 4.57 1.26
N GLY A 192 -2.28 4.67 0.66
CA GLY A 192 -2.78 5.88 -0.04
C GLY A 192 -3.61 6.81 0.83
N VAL A 193 -4.10 7.89 0.23
CA VAL A 193 -4.95 8.91 0.87
C VAL A 193 -6.30 8.36 1.33
N GLU A 194 -6.69 7.17 0.89
CA GLU A 194 -7.94 6.50 1.29
C GLU A 194 -7.96 6.19 2.79
N PHE A 195 -6.81 5.93 3.41
CA PHE A 195 -6.71 5.77 4.86
C PHE A 195 -6.84 7.11 5.59
N ASP A 196 -6.36 8.18 4.98
CA ASP A 196 -6.55 9.53 5.53
C ASP A 196 -8.02 9.93 5.58
N TYR A 197 -8.81 9.56 4.56
CA TYR A 197 -10.27 9.71 4.59
C TYR A 197 -10.88 9.12 5.87
N SER A 198 -10.52 7.89 6.23
CA SER A 198 -11.02 7.24 7.43
C SER A 198 -10.58 7.96 8.71
N THR A 199 -9.36 8.47 8.75
CA THR A 199 -8.82 9.26 9.87
C THR A 199 -9.58 10.57 10.06
N VAL A 200 -9.82 11.33 8.97
CA VAL A 200 -10.56 12.61 9.01
C VAL A 200 -11.99 12.42 9.48
N HIS A 201 -12.69 11.42 8.94
CA HIS A 201 -14.05 11.08 9.36
C HIS A 201 -14.11 10.67 10.84
N ALA A 202 -13.14 9.90 11.31
CA ALA A 202 -13.04 9.53 12.71
C ALA A 202 -12.89 10.74 13.62
N VAL A 203 -12.01 11.67 13.27
CA VAL A 203 -11.81 12.91 14.03
C VAL A 203 -13.11 13.72 14.13
N GLN A 204 -13.81 13.93 13.04
CA GLN A 204 -15.09 14.65 13.02
C GLN A 204 -16.15 13.96 13.88
N THR A 205 -16.18 12.63 13.85
CA THR A 205 -17.09 11.82 14.65
C THR A 205 -16.77 11.90 16.15
N ILE A 206 -15.47 11.85 16.52
CA ILE A 206 -14.98 11.99 17.88
C ILE A 206 -15.35 13.36 18.45
N GLN A 207 -15.11 14.45 17.69
CA GLN A 207 -15.49 15.80 18.05
C GLN A 207 -17.01 15.93 18.24
N SER A 208 -17.80 15.35 17.32
CA SER A 208 -19.28 15.33 17.40
C SER A 208 -19.80 14.55 18.60
N ALA A 209 -19.02 13.58 19.09
CA ALA A 209 -19.33 12.82 20.31
C ALA A 209 -18.91 13.55 21.61
N GLY A 210 -18.29 14.74 21.50
CA GLY A 210 -17.92 15.60 22.63
C GLY A 210 -16.53 15.39 23.20
N TYR A 211 -15.67 14.62 22.52
CA TYR A 211 -14.27 14.44 22.89
C TYR A 211 -13.39 15.46 22.15
N GLU A 212 -12.24 15.78 22.74
CA GLU A 212 -11.14 16.44 22.03
C GLU A 212 -10.44 15.41 21.15
N ALA A 213 -10.35 15.69 19.84
CA ALA A 213 -9.73 14.81 18.88
C ALA A 213 -8.30 15.27 18.54
N ILE A 214 -7.34 14.40 18.77
CA ILE A 214 -5.91 14.67 18.52
C ILE A 214 -5.44 13.75 17.39
N ILE A 215 -4.75 14.30 16.39
CA ILE A 215 -4.10 13.53 15.33
C ILE A 215 -2.59 13.52 15.53
N ILE A 216 -1.97 12.36 15.29
CA ILE A 216 -0.52 12.22 15.07
C ILE A 216 -0.32 11.71 13.67
N ASN A 217 0.32 12.50 12.81
CA ASN A 217 0.60 12.13 11.41
C ASN A 217 1.78 12.93 10.86
N ASN A 218 2.41 12.47 9.78
CA ASN A 218 3.58 13.10 9.15
C ASN A 218 3.48 13.19 7.62
N ASN A 219 2.29 13.09 7.06
CA ASN A 219 2.07 13.30 5.63
C ASN A 219 1.92 14.81 5.35
N PRO A 220 2.74 15.41 4.45
CA PRO A 220 2.67 16.84 4.17
C PRO A 220 1.47 17.24 3.29
N GLU A 221 0.85 16.29 2.56
CA GLU A 221 -0.13 16.57 1.52
C GLU A 221 -1.45 15.84 1.77
N THR A 222 -2.03 16.01 2.96
CA THR A 222 -3.31 15.36 3.26
C THR A 222 -4.17 16.19 4.19
N VAL A 223 -5.49 15.89 4.22
CA VAL A 223 -6.47 16.66 4.98
C VAL A 223 -6.30 16.48 6.49
N SER A 224 -5.88 15.29 6.95
CA SER A 224 -5.68 15.05 8.39
C SER A 224 -4.56 15.89 8.99
N THR A 225 -3.63 16.36 8.18
CA THR A 225 -2.55 17.26 8.60
C THR A 225 -2.82 18.73 8.34
N ASP A 226 -4.05 19.08 7.95
CA ASP A 226 -4.53 20.44 8.05
C ASP A 226 -4.89 20.73 9.53
N TYR A 227 -4.33 21.81 10.09
CA TYR A 227 -4.54 22.17 11.49
C TYR A 227 -5.99 22.51 11.85
N THR A 228 -6.87 22.68 10.85
CA THR A 228 -8.30 22.90 11.05
C THR A 228 -9.10 21.59 11.15
N CYS A 229 -8.49 20.45 10.86
CA CYS A 229 -9.16 19.17 10.84
C CYS A 229 -9.46 18.62 12.25
N SER A 230 -8.51 18.77 13.17
CA SER A 230 -8.59 18.25 14.55
C SER A 230 -8.44 19.36 15.58
N ASP A 231 -8.71 19.07 16.86
CA ASP A 231 -8.47 20.01 17.95
C ASP A 231 -6.97 20.24 18.16
N LYS A 232 -6.15 19.20 17.92
CA LYS A 232 -4.69 19.28 17.90
C LYS A 232 -4.09 18.34 16.88
N LEU A 233 -3.05 18.82 16.20
CA LEU A 233 -2.21 18.06 15.29
C LEU A 233 -0.77 18.02 15.80
N TYR A 234 -0.24 16.82 16.00
CA TYR A 234 1.18 16.59 16.20
C TYR A 234 1.78 16.04 14.92
N PHE A 235 2.61 16.86 14.28
CA PHE A 235 3.29 16.50 13.03
C PHE A 235 4.61 15.80 13.36
N GLU A 236 4.50 14.48 13.58
CA GLU A 236 5.60 13.66 14.09
C GLU A 236 5.69 12.32 13.35
N PRO A 237 6.89 11.71 13.31
CA PRO A 237 7.04 10.34 12.83
C PRO A 237 6.11 9.38 13.57
N LEU A 238 5.50 8.44 12.84
CA LEU A 238 4.69 7.38 13.42
C LEU A 238 5.59 6.25 13.93
N CYS A 239 6.43 6.59 14.91
CA CYS A 239 7.32 5.69 15.63
C CYS A 239 6.88 5.59 17.09
N VAL A 240 7.22 4.49 17.73
CA VAL A 240 6.78 4.20 19.12
C VAL A 240 7.23 5.31 20.08
N GLU A 241 8.48 5.76 19.97
CA GLU A 241 9.03 6.83 20.81
C GLU A 241 8.25 8.14 20.66
N ASP A 242 8.09 8.60 19.40
CA ASP A 242 7.46 9.89 19.10
C ASP A 242 6.00 9.91 19.56
N VAL A 243 5.28 8.81 19.31
CA VAL A 243 3.87 8.63 19.73
C VAL A 243 3.74 8.53 21.26
N MET A 244 4.62 7.78 21.93
CA MET A 244 4.63 7.66 23.41
C MET A 244 4.85 9.00 24.09
N ASN A 245 5.76 9.83 23.58
CA ASN A 245 6.02 11.16 24.12
C ASN A 245 4.75 12.04 24.09
N ILE A 246 3.95 11.96 23.03
CA ILE A 246 2.68 12.70 22.90
C ILE A 246 1.63 12.13 23.85
N ILE A 247 1.52 10.81 23.94
CA ILE A 247 0.57 10.13 24.84
C ILE A 247 0.88 10.50 26.31
N GLU A 248 2.15 10.54 26.69
CA GLU A 248 2.55 10.94 28.05
C GLU A 248 2.27 12.41 28.35
N LEU A 249 2.33 13.28 27.35
CA LEU A 249 1.96 14.68 27.50
C LEU A 249 0.44 14.86 27.62
N GLU A 250 -0.31 14.29 26.68
CA GLU A 250 -1.74 14.55 26.52
C GLU A 250 -2.61 13.69 27.43
N GLN A 251 -2.17 12.52 27.89
CA GLN A 251 -2.90 11.59 28.74
C GLN A 251 -4.31 11.27 28.18
N PRO A 252 -4.43 10.72 26.94
CA PRO A 252 -5.71 10.46 26.32
C PRO A 252 -6.50 9.34 27.01
N ASP A 253 -7.83 9.36 26.91
CA ASP A 253 -8.68 8.26 27.34
C ASP A 253 -8.47 7.00 26.50
N GLY A 254 -8.09 7.16 25.23
CA GLY A 254 -7.78 6.05 24.34
C GLY A 254 -7.05 6.47 23.07
N VAL A 255 -6.46 5.47 22.40
CA VAL A 255 -5.76 5.64 21.13
C VAL A 255 -6.38 4.71 20.09
N ILE A 256 -6.76 5.24 18.93
CA ILE A 256 -7.27 4.48 17.79
C ILE A 256 -6.13 4.21 16.79
N ALA A 257 -5.81 2.94 16.55
CA ALA A 257 -4.74 2.51 15.67
C ALA A 257 -5.25 1.81 14.38
N THR A 258 -6.56 1.58 14.22
CA THR A 258 -7.11 0.74 13.15
C THR A 258 -7.63 1.53 11.95
N LEU A 259 -7.51 2.85 11.92
CA LEU A 259 -8.02 3.69 10.83
C LEU A 259 -6.93 4.17 9.86
N GLY A 260 -5.70 4.34 10.33
CA GLY A 260 -4.55 4.80 9.54
C GLY A 260 -3.83 3.72 8.72
N GLY A 261 -4.49 2.59 8.43
CA GLY A 261 -3.91 1.50 7.65
C GLY A 261 -2.81 0.72 8.41
N GLN A 262 -1.89 0.11 7.65
CA GLN A 262 -0.86 -0.75 8.23
C GLN A 262 0.14 0.02 9.11
N THR A 263 0.47 1.25 8.74
CA THR A 263 1.35 2.12 9.52
C THR A 263 0.87 2.30 10.96
N ALA A 264 -0.40 2.63 11.13
CA ALA A 264 -1.00 2.85 12.45
C ALA A 264 -1.14 1.53 13.25
N ILE A 265 -1.62 0.46 12.59
CA ILE A 265 -1.88 -0.81 13.29
C ILE A 265 -0.59 -1.47 13.80
N ASN A 266 0.53 -1.29 13.12
CA ASN A 266 1.83 -1.78 13.56
C ASN A 266 2.30 -1.17 14.88
N LEU A 267 1.74 -0.03 15.28
CA LEU A 267 2.04 0.62 16.57
C LEU A 267 1.17 0.10 17.71
N ALA A 268 0.06 -0.60 17.44
CA ALA A 268 -0.90 -1.01 18.46
C ALA A 268 -0.26 -1.85 19.57
N GLU A 269 0.40 -2.96 19.22
CA GLU A 269 1.02 -3.85 20.20
C GLU A 269 2.21 -3.21 20.94
N PRO A 270 3.18 -2.55 20.28
CA PRO A 270 4.24 -1.83 20.97
C PRO A 270 3.74 -0.75 21.98
N LEU A 271 2.65 -0.07 21.66
CA LEU A 271 2.02 0.91 22.56
C LEU A 271 1.29 0.24 23.72
N ARG A 272 0.51 -0.83 23.45
CA ARG A 272 -0.15 -1.64 24.50
C ARG A 272 0.88 -2.20 25.50
N ALA A 273 2.00 -2.70 25.01
CA ALA A 273 3.09 -3.23 25.84
C ALA A 273 3.74 -2.15 26.75
N ARG A 274 3.46 -0.86 26.49
CA ARG A 274 3.86 0.31 27.30
C ARG A 274 2.70 0.87 28.15
N GLY A 275 1.57 0.15 28.23
CA GLY A 275 0.42 0.52 29.07
C GLY A 275 -0.57 1.49 28.42
N VAL A 276 -0.49 1.71 27.11
CA VAL A 276 -1.43 2.57 26.38
C VAL A 276 -2.77 1.85 26.19
N ASN A 277 -3.87 2.57 26.41
CA ASN A 277 -5.21 2.09 26.16
C ASN A 277 -5.55 2.18 24.67
N ILE A 278 -5.35 1.08 23.93
CA ILE A 278 -5.79 0.95 22.54
C ILE A 278 -7.29 0.65 22.54
N ILE A 279 -8.10 1.50 21.92
CA ILE A 279 -9.55 1.36 21.82
C ILE A 279 -10.00 0.93 20.44
N GLY A 280 -11.12 0.20 20.37
CA GLY A 280 -11.60 -0.47 19.16
C GLY A 280 -11.21 -1.94 19.15
N THR A 281 -10.79 -2.47 18.01
CA THR A 281 -10.25 -3.83 17.89
C THR A 281 -8.99 -3.95 18.73
N ASP A 282 -8.99 -4.86 19.70
CA ASP A 282 -7.86 -5.04 20.61
C ASP A 282 -6.67 -5.75 19.93
N CYS A 283 -5.50 -5.67 20.55
CA CYS A 283 -4.28 -6.24 19.99
C CYS A 283 -4.32 -7.78 19.86
N ASP A 284 -5.05 -8.48 20.74
CA ASP A 284 -5.18 -9.94 20.65
C ASP A 284 -6.09 -10.33 19.47
N ALA A 285 -7.10 -9.50 19.16
CA ALA A 285 -7.92 -9.65 17.96
C ALA A 285 -7.13 -9.32 16.68
N ILE A 286 -6.30 -8.28 16.71
CA ILE A 286 -5.38 -7.94 15.61
C ILE A 286 -4.44 -9.11 15.34
N GLU A 287 -3.76 -9.63 16.37
CA GLU A 287 -2.87 -10.78 16.27
C GLU A 287 -3.61 -12.03 15.73
N ARG A 288 -4.85 -12.26 16.16
CA ARG A 288 -5.68 -13.37 15.68
C ARG A 288 -6.01 -13.28 14.19
N ALA A 289 -6.13 -12.06 13.65
CA ALA A 289 -6.39 -11.83 12.24
C ALA A 289 -5.13 -11.84 11.38
N GLU A 290 -4.01 -11.30 11.88
CA GLU A 290 -2.77 -11.12 11.09
C GLU A 290 -1.79 -12.28 11.24
N ASN A 291 -1.79 -12.98 12.37
CA ASN A 291 -0.95 -14.16 12.57
C ASN A 291 -1.56 -15.38 11.87
N ARG A 292 -0.82 -15.93 10.92
CA ARG A 292 -1.29 -17.03 10.08
C ARG A 292 -1.77 -18.23 10.87
N ASP A 293 -0.98 -18.72 11.83
CA ASP A 293 -1.32 -19.93 12.60
C ASP A 293 -2.57 -19.74 13.45
N SER A 294 -2.73 -18.55 14.04
CA SER A 294 -3.90 -18.16 14.81
C SER A 294 -5.13 -18.04 13.91
N PHE A 295 -4.96 -17.44 12.73
CA PHE A 295 -6.02 -17.28 11.75
C PHE A 295 -6.47 -18.62 11.14
N GLU A 296 -5.54 -19.52 10.78
CA GLU A 296 -5.86 -20.86 10.28
C GLU A 296 -6.65 -21.69 11.30
N LYS A 297 -6.26 -21.63 12.59
CA LYS A 297 -7.02 -22.29 13.68
C LYS A 297 -8.42 -21.71 13.83
N LEU A 298 -8.55 -20.40 13.71
CA LEU A 298 -9.86 -19.73 13.77
C LEU A 298 -10.74 -20.17 12.59
N LEU A 299 -10.23 -20.13 11.35
CA LEU A 299 -10.97 -20.55 10.16
C LEU A 299 -11.44 -22.01 10.26
N ALA A 300 -10.56 -22.90 10.73
CA ALA A 300 -10.91 -24.30 10.97
C ALA A 300 -12.05 -24.44 11.99
N SER A 301 -12.01 -23.68 13.10
CA SER A 301 -13.06 -23.69 14.13
C SER A 301 -14.41 -23.15 13.63
N LEU A 302 -14.39 -22.20 12.69
CA LEU A 302 -15.57 -21.60 12.07
C LEU A 302 -16.05 -22.38 10.83
N HIS A 303 -15.33 -23.40 10.41
CA HIS A 303 -15.57 -24.20 9.19
C HIS A 303 -15.57 -23.35 7.92
N ILE A 304 -14.63 -22.40 7.84
CA ILE A 304 -14.46 -21.51 6.70
C ILE A 304 -13.25 -21.98 5.88
N PRO A 305 -13.42 -22.24 4.56
CA PRO A 305 -12.33 -22.71 3.73
C PRO A 305 -11.35 -21.59 3.34
N GLN A 306 -10.07 -21.98 3.26
CA GLN A 306 -8.99 -21.13 2.72
C GLN A 306 -8.16 -21.93 1.72
N PRO A 307 -7.38 -21.28 0.83
CA PRO A 307 -6.41 -21.98 -0.01
C PRO A 307 -5.42 -22.75 0.84
N LYS A 308 -5.09 -23.98 0.41
CA LYS A 308 -4.03 -24.74 1.08
C LYS A 308 -2.70 -24.03 0.95
N GLY A 309 -1.94 -23.88 2.04
CA GLY A 309 -0.66 -23.21 2.03
C GLY A 309 0.25 -23.65 3.16
N GLN A 310 1.52 -23.27 3.06
CA GLN A 310 2.54 -23.58 4.06
C GLN A 310 3.57 -22.44 4.15
N ALA A 311 3.96 -22.09 5.38
CA ALA A 311 5.12 -21.24 5.64
C ALA A 311 6.38 -22.09 5.55
N VAL A 312 7.40 -21.60 4.86
CA VAL A 312 8.67 -22.31 4.65
C VAL A 312 9.84 -21.40 4.97
N THR A 313 10.91 -21.98 5.50
CA THR A 313 12.11 -21.27 5.97
C THR A 313 13.36 -21.65 5.18
N SER A 314 13.22 -22.54 4.18
CA SER A 314 14.29 -22.93 3.26
C SER A 314 13.76 -23.14 1.84
N ILE A 315 14.69 -23.13 0.87
CA ILE A 315 14.37 -23.35 -0.56
C ILE A 315 13.81 -24.78 -0.75
N GLU A 316 14.42 -25.77 -0.12
CA GLU A 316 14.05 -27.18 -0.22
C GLU A 316 12.66 -27.43 0.37
N ASP A 317 12.34 -26.80 1.50
CA ASP A 317 11.01 -26.87 2.09
C ASP A 317 9.96 -26.21 1.20
N GLY A 318 10.31 -25.08 0.58
CA GLY A 318 9.43 -24.40 -0.39
C GLY A 318 9.08 -25.26 -1.59
N ILE A 319 10.07 -25.99 -2.14
CA ILE A 319 9.85 -26.90 -3.27
C ILE A 319 9.00 -28.10 -2.84
N ARG A 320 9.27 -28.66 -1.67
CA ARG A 320 8.49 -29.80 -1.12
C ARG A 320 7.03 -29.38 -0.91
N ALA A 321 6.80 -28.24 -0.25
CA ALA A 321 5.46 -27.69 -0.05
C ALA A 321 4.71 -27.47 -1.36
N ALA A 322 5.34 -26.85 -2.37
CA ALA A 322 4.74 -26.62 -3.67
C ALA A 322 4.39 -27.93 -4.41
N ASN A 323 5.22 -28.98 -4.29
CA ASN A 323 4.94 -30.29 -4.87
C ASN A 323 3.77 -31.00 -4.18
N GLU A 324 3.62 -30.85 -2.86
CA GLU A 324 2.50 -31.38 -2.08
C GLU A 324 1.19 -30.63 -2.34
N ILE A 325 1.24 -29.30 -2.46
CA ILE A 325 0.09 -28.43 -2.74
C ILE A 325 -0.36 -28.58 -4.20
N GLY A 326 0.60 -28.79 -5.10
CA GLY A 326 0.41 -28.86 -6.55
C GLY A 326 0.43 -27.47 -7.22
N TYR A 327 1.24 -27.36 -8.29
CA TYR A 327 1.30 -26.15 -9.09
C TYR A 327 0.00 -25.82 -9.85
N PRO A 328 -0.28 -24.54 -10.17
CA PRO A 328 0.48 -23.36 -9.80
C PRO A 328 0.33 -23.00 -8.32
N VAL A 329 1.36 -22.33 -7.78
CA VAL A 329 1.37 -21.80 -6.41
C VAL A 329 1.60 -20.29 -6.41
N LEU A 330 1.04 -19.60 -5.44
CA LEU A 330 1.34 -18.21 -5.11
C LEU A 330 2.43 -18.20 -4.04
N VAL A 331 3.50 -17.47 -4.29
CA VAL A 331 4.63 -17.35 -3.36
C VAL A 331 4.73 -15.92 -2.88
N ARG A 332 4.82 -15.72 -1.57
CA ARG A 332 4.88 -14.39 -0.96
C ARG A 332 5.78 -14.38 0.28
N PRO A 333 6.60 -13.34 0.48
CA PRO A 333 7.22 -13.09 1.78
C PRO A 333 6.17 -12.87 2.86
N SER A 334 6.45 -13.24 4.11
CA SER A 334 5.45 -13.19 5.20
C SER A 334 5.04 -11.77 5.60
N PHE A 335 5.93 -10.78 5.38
CA PHE A 335 5.70 -9.41 5.82
C PHE A 335 5.97 -8.43 4.67
N VAL A 336 4.95 -8.18 3.84
CA VAL A 336 5.06 -7.24 2.72
C VAL A 336 3.81 -6.36 2.61
N LEU A 337 4.03 -5.07 2.37
CA LEU A 337 2.98 -4.11 2.08
C LEU A 337 2.69 -4.09 0.57
N GLY A 338 1.39 -4.08 0.19
CA GLY A 338 0.98 -3.96 -1.20
C GLY A 338 1.43 -5.11 -2.11
N GLY A 339 1.61 -6.31 -1.57
CA GLY A 339 1.97 -7.50 -2.34
C GLY A 339 3.38 -7.49 -2.94
N ARG A 340 4.28 -6.65 -2.44
CA ARG A 340 5.66 -6.54 -2.93
C ARG A 340 6.34 -7.90 -2.98
N ALA A 341 7.02 -8.20 -4.09
CA ALA A 341 7.71 -9.46 -4.35
C ALA A 341 6.80 -10.70 -4.37
N MET A 342 5.46 -10.59 -4.43
CA MET A 342 4.59 -11.73 -4.63
C MET A 342 4.64 -12.22 -6.08
N GLN A 343 4.64 -13.55 -6.28
CA GLN A 343 4.68 -14.14 -7.61
C GLN A 343 3.87 -15.42 -7.71
N ILE A 344 3.14 -15.58 -8.84
CA ILE A 344 2.53 -16.85 -9.22
C ILE A 344 3.57 -17.69 -9.93
N VAL A 345 3.75 -18.93 -9.49
CA VAL A 345 4.77 -19.83 -9.98
C VAL A 345 4.12 -21.16 -10.39
N ALA A 346 4.38 -21.58 -11.61
CA ALA A 346 3.74 -22.76 -12.19
C ALA A 346 4.66 -23.99 -12.30
N LYS A 347 5.98 -23.84 -12.02
CA LYS A 347 6.96 -24.94 -12.15
C LYS A 347 8.05 -24.81 -11.07
N GLU A 348 8.62 -25.96 -10.68
CA GLU A 348 9.69 -26.03 -9.68
C GLU A 348 10.90 -25.14 -10.01
N GLU A 349 11.35 -25.13 -11.27
CA GLU A 349 12.51 -24.34 -11.68
C GLU A 349 12.32 -22.83 -11.43
N ALA A 350 11.13 -22.32 -11.78
CA ALA A 350 10.78 -20.92 -11.52
C ALA A 350 10.68 -20.61 -10.01
N LEU A 351 10.15 -21.57 -9.21
CA LEU A 351 10.11 -21.43 -7.76
C LEU A 351 11.51 -21.40 -7.17
N ARG A 352 12.40 -22.29 -7.59
CA ARG A 352 13.78 -22.34 -7.12
C ARG A 352 14.54 -21.05 -7.45
N ASN A 353 14.34 -20.51 -8.65
CA ASN A 353 14.94 -19.23 -9.04
C ASN A 353 14.40 -18.07 -8.20
N TYR A 354 13.09 -18.00 -8.01
CA TYR A 354 12.45 -16.98 -7.17
C TYR A 354 12.99 -17.00 -5.74
N LEU A 355 13.01 -18.17 -5.09
CA LEU A 355 13.48 -18.32 -3.70
C LEU A 355 14.99 -18.03 -3.54
N LYS A 356 15.77 -18.10 -4.63
CA LYS A 356 17.21 -17.75 -4.61
C LYS A 356 17.47 -16.26 -4.83
N THR A 357 16.65 -15.59 -5.61
CA THR A 357 16.98 -14.26 -6.16
C THR A 357 16.08 -13.14 -5.70
N ALA A 358 14.81 -13.44 -5.42
CA ALA A 358 13.81 -12.43 -5.15
C ALA A 358 13.54 -12.21 -3.65
N VAL A 359 13.90 -13.17 -2.80
CA VAL A 359 13.62 -13.12 -1.36
C VAL A 359 14.78 -13.67 -0.55
N GLU A 360 15.01 -13.07 0.60
CA GLU A 360 15.84 -13.63 1.65
C GLU A 360 14.97 -14.54 2.52
N ILE A 361 15.26 -15.83 2.53
CA ILE A 361 14.48 -16.83 3.26
C ILE A 361 15.29 -17.40 4.43
N ASN A 362 14.73 -17.30 5.64
CA ASN A 362 15.27 -17.88 6.87
C ASN A 362 14.16 -18.03 7.93
N GLU A 363 14.50 -18.46 9.15
CA GLU A 363 13.53 -18.63 10.24
C GLU A 363 12.86 -17.31 10.66
N GLU A 364 13.56 -16.19 10.57
CA GLU A 364 13.03 -14.86 10.91
C GLU A 364 12.18 -14.29 9.77
N LYS A 365 12.45 -14.68 8.52
CA LYS A 365 11.76 -14.22 7.31
C LYS A 365 11.21 -15.40 6.50
N PRO A 366 10.19 -16.10 7.00
CA PRO A 366 9.59 -17.21 6.27
C PRO A 366 8.89 -16.73 5.00
N VAL A 367 8.79 -17.61 4.01
CA VAL A 367 8.05 -17.39 2.77
C VAL A 367 6.81 -18.27 2.76
N LEU A 368 5.70 -17.74 2.32
CA LEU A 368 4.44 -18.46 2.18
C LEU A 368 4.31 -19.05 0.78
N VAL A 369 3.95 -20.31 0.70
CA VAL A 369 3.65 -21.04 -0.53
C VAL A 369 2.20 -21.48 -0.45
N ASP A 370 1.32 -20.84 -1.19
CA ASP A 370 -0.13 -21.06 -1.16
C ASP A 370 -0.61 -21.63 -2.50
N LYS A 371 -1.66 -22.47 -2.48
CA LYS A 371 -2.33 -22.93 -3.70
C LYS A 371 -2.92 -21.73 -4.43
N TYR A 372 -2.50 -21.52 -5.68
CA TYR A 372 -3.17 -20.57 -6.54
C TYR A 372 -4.53 -21.12 -7.01
N ILE A 373 -5.60 -20.43 -6.67
CA ILE A 373 -6.96 -20.72 -7.10
C ILE A 373 -7.35 -19.71 -8.17
N ARG A 374 -7.66 -20.20 -9.38
CA ARG A 374 -8.20 -19.35 -10.44
C ARG A 374 -9.69 -19.11 -10.17
N GLY A 375 -10.08 -17.86 -10.05
CA GLY A 375 -11.45 -17.50 -9.74
C GLY A 375 -11.66 -15.98 -9.81
N LYS A 376 -12.84 -15.55 -9.39
CA LYS A 376 -13.16 -14.13 -9.18
C LYS A 376 -12.79 -13.73 -7.77
N GLU A 377 -12.23 -12.55 -7.64
CA GLU A 377 -12.07 -11.94 -6.32
C GLU A 377 -13.31 -11.11 -5.97
N VAL A 378 -13.68 -11.18 -4.70
CA VAL A 378 -14.77 -10.43 -4.10
C VAL A 378 -14.26 -9.80 -2.82
N GLU A 379 -14.55 -8.53 -2.63
CA GLU A 379 -14.07 -7.75 -1.49
C GLU A 379 -15.24 -7.19 -0.68
N VAL A 380 -15.11 -7.23 0.64
CA VAL A 380 -16.10 -6.74 1.59
C VAL A 380 -15.42 -5.84 2.62
N ASP A 381 -15.93 -4.61 2.78
CA ASP A 381 -15.67 -3.79 3.95
C ASP A 381 -16.87 -3.84 4.86
N ALA A 382 -16.64 -4.14 6.13
CA ALA A 382 -17.68 -4.30 7.12
C ALA A 382 -17.34 -3.56 8.42
N VAL A 383 -18.36 -3.32 9.24
CA VAL A 383 -18.23 -2.79 10.60
C VAL A 383 -18.77 -3.81 11.59
N CYS A 384 -18.04 -4.03 12.67
CA CYS A 384 -18.48 -4.85 13.81
C CYS A 384 -18.47 -4.01 15.09
N ASP A 385 -19.49 -4.18 15.94
CA ASP A 385 -19.58 -3.56 17.27
C ASP A 385 -19.28 -4.55 18.42
N GLY A 386 -18.71 -5.73 18.07
CA GLY A 386 -18.45 -6.83 19.00
C GLY A 386 -19.65 -7.77 19.20
N LYS A 387 -20.85 -7.41 18.73
CA LYS A 387 -22.08 -8.23 18.82
C LYS A 387 -22.83 -8.32 17.51
N ASN A 388 -22.79 -7.29 16.71
CA ASN A 388 -23.47 -7.17 15.43
C ASN A 388 -22.45 -6.84 14.36
N VAL A 389 -22.73 -7.28 13.11
CA VAL A 389 -21.93 -6.98 11.93
C VAL A 389 -22.81 -6.29 10.90
N PHE A 390 -22.24 -5.30 10.23
CA PHE A 390 -22.87 -4.57 9.15
C PHE A 390 -22.01 -4.60 7.90
N VAL A 391 -22.59 -5.06 6.80
CA VAL A 391 -21.98 -5.13 5.47
C VAL A 391 -22.80 -4.22 4.55
N PRO A 392 -22.33 -3.02 4.20
CA PRO A 392 -23.11 -2.07 3.38
C PRO A 392 -23.22 -2.50 1.93
N GLY A 393 -22.28 -3.31 1.44
CA GLY A 393 -22.23 -3.81 0.08
C GLY A 393 -21.12 -4.82 -0.15
N ILE A 394 -21.27 -5.62 -1.18
CA ILE A 394 -20.26 -6.59 -1.67
C ILE A 394 -19.72 -6.08 -2.99
N MET A 395 -18.41 -6.05 -3.16
CA MET A 395 -17.73 -5.60 -4.38
C MET A 395 -17.18 -6.79 -5.15
N GLU A 396 -17.47 -6.84 -6.45
CA GLU A 396 -16.92 -7.83 -7.38
C GLU A 396 -15.76 -7.21 -8.16
N LEU A 397 -14.61 -7.90 -8.24
CA LEU A 397 -13.47 -7.47 -9.03
C LEU A 397 -13.58 -8.01 -10.46
N VAL A 398 -13.20 -7.19 -11.44
CA VAL A 398 -13.24 -7.56 -12.87
C VAL A 398 -12.12 -8.54 -13.21
N GLU A 399 -10.90 -8.22 -12.80
CA GLU A 399 -9.74 -9.04 -13.02
C GLU A 399 -9.81 -10.31 -12.15
N ARG A 400 -9.44 -11.44 -12.75
CA ARG A 400 -9.34 -12.71 -12.02
C ARG A 400 -8.21 -12.69 -11.01
N THR A 401 -8.18 -13.65 -10.09
CA THR A 401 -7.12 -13.85 -9.10
C THR A 401 -5.71 -13.70 -9.70
N GLY A 402 -4.82 -13.07 -8.93
CA GLY A 402 -3.44 -12.82 -9.32
C GLY A 402 -3.13 -11.38 -9.72
N VAL A 403 -4.12 -10.50 -9.67
CA VAL A 403 -3.97 -9.04 -9.74
C VAL A 403 -4.28 -8.48 -8.36
N HIS A 404 -3.48 -7.56 -7.85
CA HIS A 404 -3.74 -6.91 -6.56
C HIS A 404 -5.10 -6.19 -6.57
N SER A 405 -5.91 -6.32 -5.51
CA SER A 405 -7.28 -5.75 -5.45
C SER A 405 -7.30 -4.23 -5.65
N GLY A 406 -6.25 -3.52 -5.20
CA GLY A 406 -6.06 -2.08 -5.44
C GLY A 406 -5.88 -1.72 -6.92
N ASP A 407 -5.37 -2.64 -7.73
CA ASP A 407 -5.13 -2.47 -9.18
C ASP A 407 -6.27 -3.00 -10.04
N SER A 408 -7.28 -3.60 -9.41
CA SER A 408 -8.44 -4.18 -10.07
C SER A 408 -9.60 -3.18 -10.18
N ILE A 409 -10.39 -3.32 -11.24
CA ILE A 409 -11.66 -2.61 -11.37
C ILE A 409 -12.68 -3.30 -10.46
N SER A 410 -13.32 -2.54 -9.57
CA SER A 410 -14.34 -3.07 -8.65
C SER A 410 -15.72 -2.56 -9.01
N ILE A 411 -16.73 -3.43 -8.90
CA ILE A 411 -18.13 -3.16 -9.24
C ILE A 411 -18.99 -3.33 -7.99
N TYR A 412 -19.86 -2.38 -7.74
CA TYR A 412 -20.94 -2.46 -6.76
C TYR A 412 -22.26 -1.95 -7.39
N PRO A 413 -23.40 -2.63 -7.19
CA PRO A 413 -23.55 -3.99 -6.67
C PRO A 413 -22.89 -5.04 -7.55
N THR A 414 -22.65 -6.23 -7.02
CA THR A 414 -22.13 -7.36 -7.78
C THR A 414 -23.09 -7.71 -8.93
N HIS A 415 -22.55 -8.14 -10.07
CA HIS A 415 -23.37 -8.40 -11.24
C HIS A 415 -23.30 -9.86 -11.72
N SER A 416 -22.23 -10.57 -11.40
CA SER A 416 -22.03 -11.95 -11.82
C SER A 416 -21.96 -12.96 -10.67
N ILE A 417 -22.06 -12.48 -9.45
CA ILE A 417 -22.05 -13.31 -8.23
C ILE A 417 -23.48 -13.78 -7.92
N SER A 418 -23.67 -15.10 -7.75
CA SER A 418 -25.00 -15.65 -7.42
C SER A 418 -25.44 -15.30 -6.02
N GLU A 419 -26.76 -15.29 -5.77
CA GLU A 419 -27.31 -15.02 -4.43
C GLU A 419 -26.82 -16.04 -3.40
N LYS A 420 -26.66 -17.31 -3.77
CA LYS A 420 -26.09 -18.35 -2.89
C LYS A 420 -24.69 -18.01 -2.44
N VAL A 421 -23.85 -17.51 -3.35
CA VAL A 421 -22.47 -17.07 -3.04
C VAL A 421 -22.50 -15.84 -2.14
N LYS A 422 -23.38 -14.86 -2.40
CA LYS A 422 -23.55 -13.67 -1.52
C LYS A 422 -23.93 -14.09 -0.10
N GLU A 423 -24.90 -15.00 0.05
CA GLU A 423 -25.31 -15.54 1.36
C GLU A 423 -24.13 -16.18 2.10
N THR A 424 -23.29 -16.95 1.37
CA THR A 424 -22.09 -17.58 1.94
C THR A 424 -21.08 -16.53 2.39
N ILE A 425 -20.82 -15.49 1.58
CA ILE A 425 -19.93 -14.38 1.91
C ILE A 425 -20.41 -13.63 3.14
N LEU A 426 -21.69 -13.35 3.25
CA LEU A 426 -22.30 -12.67 4.40
C LEU A 426 -22.20 -13.51 5.69
N ASP A 427 -22.45 -14.82 5.60
CA ASP A 427 -22.28 -15.75 6.73
C ASP A 427 -20.82 -15.78 7.22
N TYR A 428 -19.87 -15.89 6.29
CA TYR A 428 -18.46 -15.90 6.63
C TYR A 428 -18.00 -14.56 7.22
N THR A 429 -18.46 -13.44 6.65
CA THR A 429 -18.16 -12.10 7.17
C THR A 429 -18.66 -11.91 8.60
N GLN A 430 -19.88 -12.35 8.90
CA GLN A 430 -20.45 -12.28 10.24
C GLN A 430 -19.66 -13.15 11.22
N LYS A 431 -19.38 -14.41 10.85
CA LYS A 431 -18.61 -15.34 11.69
C LYS A 431 -17.21 -14.80 11.99
N LEU A 432 -16.55 -14.20 11.00
CA LEU A 432 -15.21 -13.64 11.17
C LEU A 432 -15.19 -12.40 12.03
N GLY A 433 -16.07 -11.43 11.79
CA GLY A 433 -16.15 -10.22 12.60
C GLY A 433 -16.31 -10.55 14.09
N LEU A 434 -17.20 -11.49 14.42
CA LEU A 434 -17.46 -11.92 15.80
C LEU A 434 -16.35 -12.86 16.33
N GLY A 435 -15.86 -13.81 15.51
CA GLY A 435 -14.86 -14.80 15.92
C GLY A 435 -13.47 -14.20 16.16
N ILE A 436 -13.10 -13.17 15.40
CA ILE A 436 -11.87 -12.41 15.63
C ILE A 436 -12.03 -11.49 16.85
N GLY A 437 -13.22 -10.96 17.10
CA GLY A 437 -13.48 -9.98 18.14
C GLY A 437 -13.29 -8.53 17.64
N ILE A 438 -13.68 -8.26 16.41
CA ILE A 438 -13.57 -6.93 15.81
C ILE A 438 -14.47 -5.91 16.49
N ILE A 439 -13.95 -4.71 16.74
CA ILE A 439 -14.70 -3.51 17.08
C ILE A 439 -14.22 -2.38 16.19
N GLY A 440 -15.00 -2.04 15.18
CA GLY A 440 -14.68 -1.05 14.15
C GLY A 440 -14.70 -1.65 12.75
N LEU A 441 -13.87 -1.10 11.87
CA LEU A 441 -13.72 -1.52 10.47
C LEU A 441 -12.91 -2.82 10.34
N PHE A 442 -13.31 -3.62 9.36
CA PHE A 442 -12.50 -4.73 8.85
C PHE A 442 -12.81 -5.00 7.39
N ASN A 443 -11.81 -5.49 6.68
CA ASN A 443 -11.87 -5.81 5.26
C ASN A 443 -11.61 -7.30 5.08
N ILE A 444 -12.34 -7.93 4.16
CA ILE A 444 -12.17 -9.34 3.80
C ILE A 444 -12.04 -9.48 2.30
N GLN A 445 -11.07 -10.28 1.85
CA GLN A 445 -10.91 -10.67 0.46
C GLN A 445 -11.25 -12.14 0.30
N PHE A 446 -12.13 -12.43 -0.67
CA PHE A 446 -12.61 -13.76 -1.01
C PHE A 446 -12.21 -14.14 -2.43
N ILE A 447 -12.06 -15.44 -2.68
CA ILE A 447 -12.03 -16.03 -4.02
C ILE A 447 -13.27 -16.88 -4.21
N VAL A 448 -13.92 -16.71 -5.36
CA VAL A 448 -15.02 -17.56 -5.81
C VAL A 448 -14.53 -18.33 -7.04
N ASP A 449 -14.42 -19.66 -6.92
CA ASP A 449 -13.98 -20.52 -8.01
C ASP A 449 -15.10 -20.79 -9.03
N GLU A 450 -14.79 -21.52 -10.11
CA GLU A 450 -15.76 -21.88 -11.16
C GLU A 450 -16.91 -22.79 -10.69
N PHE A 451 -16.77 -23.41 -9.50
CA PHE A 451 -17.79 -24.26 -8.88
C PHE A 451 -18.60 -23.52 -7.80
N GLU A 452 -18.43 -22.20 -7.72
CA GLU A 452 -19.04 -21.34 -6.68
C GLU A 452 -18.58 -21.66 -5.24
N ASN A 453 -17.43 -22.29 -5.05
CA ASN A 453 -16.83 -22.39 -3.72
C ASN A 453 -16.19 -21.06 -3.34
N VAL A 454 -16.42 -20.66 -2.10
CA VAL A 454 -15.91 -19.40 -1.53
C VAL A 454 -14.74 -19.69 -0.61
N TYR A 455 -13.60 -19.08 -0.87
CA TYR A 455 -12.39 -19.18 -0.06
C TYR A 455 -12.01 -17.80 0.47
N ILE A 456 -11.42 -17.76 1.68
CA ILE A 456 -10.86 -16.54 2.23
C ILE A 456 -9.38 -16.43 1.86
N ILE A 457 -8.97 -15.25 1.36
CA ILE A 457 -7.57 -14.92 1.13
C ILE A 457 -6.98 -14.32 2.40
N GLU A 458 -7.62 -13.27 2.92
CA GLU A 458 -7.14 -12.52 4.09
C GLU A 458 -8.26 -11.72 4.75
N VAL A 459 -8.05 -11.40 6.02
CA VAL A 459 -8.85 -10.44 6.78
C VAL A 459 -7.93 -9.36 7.31
N ASN A 460 -8.28 -8.11 7.06
CA ASN A 460 -7.58 -6.95 7.57
C ASN A 460 -8.42 -6.30 8.69
N PRO A 461 -8.01 -6.36 9.97
CA PRO A 461 -8.79 -5.82 11.11
C PRO A 461 -8.64 -4.30 11.23
N ARG A 462 -8.77 -3.59 10.14
CA ARG A 462 -8.54 -2.15 9.99
C ARG A 462 -9.28 -1.58 8.78
N SER A 463 -9.22 -0.25 8.62
CA SER A 463 -9.69 0.40 7.40
C SER A 463 -8.97 -0.13 6.15
N SER A 464 -9.64 -0.04 5.02
CA SER A 464 -9.13 -0.44 3.71
C SER A 464 -9.21 0.73 2.71
N ARG A 465 -8.61 0.53 1.54
CA ARG A 465 -8.65 1.51 0.45
C ARG A 465 -10.03 1.66 -0.18
N THR A 466 -10.88 0.64 -0.09
CA THR A 466 -12.22 0.63 -0.67
C THR A 466 -13.28 1.28 0.22
N VAL A 467 -12.97 1.62 1.47
CA VAL A 467 -13.88 2.30 2.41
C VAL A 467 -14.45 3.61 1.85
N PRO A 468 -13.67 4.54 1.26
CA PRO A 468 -14.24 5.76 0.66
C PRO A 468 -15.17 5.47 -0.52
N PHE A 469 -14.79 4.55 -1.39
CA PHE A 469 -15.61 4.14 -2.52
C PHE A 469 -16.95 3.56 -2.06
N LEU A 470 -16.91 2.56 -1.18
CA LEU A 470 -18.12 1.88 -0.71
C LEU A 470 -19.02 2.82 0.11
N SER A 471 -18.44 3.71 0.93
CA SER A 471 -19.20 4.72 1.65
C SER A 471 -19.98 5.64 0.72
N LYS A 472 -19.34 6.13 -0.35
CA LYS A 472 -19.99 6.98 -1.36
C LYS A 472 -21.02 6.21 -2.19
N ALA A 473 -20.73 4.99 -2.58
CA ALA A 473 -21.62 4.15 -3.40
C ALA A 473 -22.90 3.75 -2.64
N THR A 474 -22.78 3.37 -1.39
CA THR A 474 -23.90 2.89 -0.57
C THR A 474 -24.64 4.01 0.15
N GLY A 475 -23.95 5.10 0.46
CA GLY A 475 -24.46 6.21 1.27
C GLY A 475 -24.33 6.00 2.78
N TYR A 476 -23.63 4.96 3.22
CA TYR A 476 -23.27 4.71 4.62
C TYR A 476 -21.82 5.16 4.86
N SER A 477 -21.59 6.13 5.72
CA SER A 477 -20.25 6.54 6.12
C SER A 477 -19.63 5.48 7.03
N LEU A 478 -18.89 4.56 6.46
CA LEU A 478 -18.32 3.41 7.18
C LEU A 478 -17.36 3.84 8.30
N ALA A 479 -16.56 4.86 8.06
CA ALA A 479 -15.62 5.36 9.04
C ALA A 479 -16.34 5.99 10.25
N ASP A 480 -17.44 6.73 10.04
CA ASP A 480 -18.23 7.30 11.12
C ASP A 480 -18.91 6.21 11.94
N ILE A 481 -19.54 5.24 11.26
CA ILE A 481 -20.22 4.11 11.91
C ILE A 481 -19.22 3.30 12.77
N ALA A 482 -18.04 3.02 12.23
CA ALA A 482 -17.00 2.30 12.93
C ALA A 482 -16.47 3.09 14.14
N THR A 483 -16.26 4.38 13.98
CA THR A 483 -15.77 5.24 15.06
C THR A 483 -16.78 5.31 16.21
N LEU A 484 -18.09 5.43 15.92
CA LEU A 484 -19.12 5.36 16.93
C LEU A 484 -19.14 3.99 17.64
N ALA A 485 -18.93 2.89 16.91
CA ALA A 485 -18.81 1.56 17.53
C ALA A 485 -17.57 1.47 18.44
N ILE A 486 -16.43 2.03 18.04
CA ILE A 486 -15.21 2.13 18.85
C ILE A 486 -15.48 2.94 20.14
N LEU A 487 -16.28 4.02 20.05
CA LEU A 487 -16.69 4.83 21.21
C LEU A 487 -17.80 4.18 22.05
N GLY A 488 -18.20 2.94 21.75
CA GLY A 488 -19.14 2.14 22.53
C GLY A 488 -20.60 2.26 22.12
N LYS A 489 -20.93 2.95 21.02
CA LYS A 489 -22.28 3.04 20.49
C LYS A 489 -22.55 1.88 19.54
N SER A 490 -23.40 0.93 19.94
CA SER A 490 -23.74 -0.25 19.14
C SER A 490 -24.40 0.07 17.80
N LEU A 491 -24.31 -0.82 16.82
CA LEU A 491 -24.95 -0.65 15.50
C LEU A 491 -26.47 -0.40 15.60
N PRO A 492 -27.24 -1.13 16.44
CA PRO A 492 -28.66 -0.81 16.64
C PRO A 492 -28.93 0.61 17.19
N GLU A 493 -28.09 1.12 18.10
CA GLU A 493 -28.21 2.50 18.61
C GLU A 493 -27.89 3.55 17.54
N GLN A 494 -27.16 3.16 16.49
CA GLN A 494 -26.90 3.98 15.31
C GLN A 494 -28.00 3.84 14.23
N GLY A 495 -29.09 3.06 14.51
CA GLY A 495 -30.16 2.79 13.56
C GLY A 495 -29.88 1.72 12.53
N ILE A 496 -28.83 0.92 12.74
CA ILE A 496 -28.43 -0.18 11.84
C ILE A 496 -28.90 -1.49 12.46
N HIS A 497 -29.95 -2.10 11.86
CA HIS A 497 -30.63 -3.31 12.40
C HIS A 497 -30.48 -4.52 11.49
N THR A 498 -29.82 -4.40 10.32
CA THR A 498 -29.67 -5.47 9.34
C THR A 498 -28.20 -5.74 9.04
N LEU A 499 -27.85 -7.01 8.81
CA LEU A 499 -26.50 -7.39 8.36
C LEU A 499 -26.19 -6.77 7.01
N TYR A 500 -27.14 -6.85 6.08
CA TYR A 500 -26.99 -6.43 4.68
C TYR A 500 -28.22 -5.61 4.24
N PRO A 501 -28.05 -4.34 3.87
CA PRO A 501 -29.15 -3.52 3.38
C PRO A 501 -29.51 -3.88 1.93
N LYS A 502 -30.66 -3.39 1.47
CA LYS A 502 -31.04 -3.51 0.05
C LYS A 502 -29.99 -2.83 -0.83
N GLU A 503 -29.48 -3.56 -1.83
CA GLU A 503 -28.55 -3.04 -2.82
C GLU A 503 -29.14 -1.86 -3.62
N LYS A 504 -28.28 -0.97 -4.08
CA LYS A 504 -28.66 0.14 -4.98
C LYS A 504 -29.03 -0.41 -6.35
N GLU A 505 -29.97 0.25 -7.03
CA GLU A 505 -30.37 -0.09 -8.41
C GLU A 505 -29.36 0.42 -9.46
N ARG A 506 -28.46 1.32 -9.03
CA ARG A 506 -27.42 1.95 -9.86
C ARG A 506 -26.09 1.25 -9.65
N PHE A 507 -25.34 1.07 -10.72
CA PHE A 507 -23.97 0.56 -10.65
C PHE A 507 -22.96 1.66 -10.32
N TYR A 508 -22.02 1.33 -9.46
CA TYR A 508 -20.85 2.11 -9.13
C TYR A 508 -19.62 1.29 -9.47
N VAL A 509 -18.64 1.92 -10.11
CA VAL A 509 -17.42 1.27 -10.57
C VAL A 509 -16.23 2.08 -10.06
N LYS A 510 -15.31 1.41 -9.38
CA LYS A 510 -14.00 1.94 -9.02
C LYS A 510 -13.01 1.48 -10.09
N ALA A 511 -12.26 2.40 -10.69
CA ALA A 511 -11.15 2.08 -11.59
C ALA A 511 -9.83 2.62 -10.99
N PRO A 512 -8.74 1.81 -11.00
CA PRO A 512 -7.44 2.26 -10.53
C PRO A 512 -6.84 3.30 -11.47
N ALA A 513 -6.14 4.28 -10.90
CA ALA A 513 -5.35 5.26 -11.64
C ALA A 513 -3.86 4.92 -11.51
N PHE A 514 -3.15 4.90 -12.64
CA PHE A 514 -1.74 4.56 -12.71
C PHE A 514 -0.88 5.74 -13.16
N SER A 515 0.28 5.92 -12.55
CA SER A 515 1.26 6.95 -12.90
C SER A 515 2.40 6.43 -13.79
N PHE A 516 2.18 5.38 -14.57
CA PHE A 516 3.23 4.74 -15.38
C PHE A 516 3.92 5.70 -16.36
N SER A 517 3.17 6.65 -16.95
CA SER A 517 3.74 7.66 -17.86
C SER A 517 4.69 8.64 -17.16
N LYS A 518 4.60 8.78 -15.83
CA LYS A 518 5.46 9.64 -15.02
C LYS A 518 6.60 8.87 -14.35
N LEU A 519 6.40 7.57 -14.08
CA LEU A 519 7.35 6.66 -13.43
C LEU A 519 8.10 5.84 -14.49
N HIS A 520 9.06 6.49 -15.17
CA HIS A 520 9.85 5.84 -16.21
C HIS A 520 10.56 4.59 -15.69
N GLY A 521 10.52 3.53 -16.50
CA GLY A 521 11.15 2.26 -16.18
C GLY A 521 10.30 1.27 -15.40
N MET A 522 9.12 1.66 -14.91
CA MET A 522 8.19 0.75 -14.24
C MET A 522 7.49 -0.17 -15.25
N ASP A 523 7.35 -1.45 -14.91
CA ASP A 523 6.58 -2.40 -15.73
C ASP A 523 5.08 -2.30 -15.43
N ALA A 524 4.28 -2.00 -16.45
CA ALA A 524 2.82 -1.85 -16.33
C ALA A 524 2.04 -3.18 -16.25
N TYR A 525 2.72 -4.32 -16.13
CA TYR A 525 2.06 -5.62 -15.95
C TYR A 525 1.33 -5.68 -14.61
N LEU A 526 0.01 -5.99 -14.64
CA LEU A 526 -0.78 -6.20 -13.41
C LEU A 526 -0.41 -7.55 -12.77
N SER A 527 -0.11 -7.51 -11.50
CA SER A 527 0.42 -8.63 -10.71
C SER A 527 -0.13 -8.59 -9.28
N PRO A 528 0.19 -9.57 -8.43
CA PRO A 528 -0.13 -9.45 -7.01
C PRO A 528 0.51 -8.24 -6.31
N GLU A 529 1.57 -7.66 -6.87
CA GLU A 529 2.18 -6.41 -6.39
C GLU A 529 1.41 -5.20 -6.91
N MET A 530 0.99 -4.35 -5.98
CA MET A 530 0.23 -3.13 -6.27
C MET A 530 1.08 -2.07 -6.98
N LYS A 531 0.47 -1.36 -7.95
CA LYS A 531 1.12 -0.33 -8.76
C LYS A 531 0.30 0.94 -8.93
N SER A 532 -0.99 0.90 -8.61
CA SER A 532 -1.87 2.07 -8.70
C SER A 532 -1.48 3.13 -7.67
N THR A 533 -1.64 4.40 -8.06
CA THR A 533 -1.32 5.58 -7.26
C THR A 533 -2.56 6.36 -6.86
N GLY A 534 -3.74 5.92 -7.28
CA GLY A 534 -5.02 6.53 -6.97
C GLY A 534 -6.16 5.73 -7.57
N GLU A 535 -7.39 6.26 -7.43
CA GLU A 535 -8.60 5.62 -7.94
C GLU A 535 -9.63 6.66 -8.41
N ALA A 536 -10.53 6.23 -9.28
CA ALA A 536 -11.63 7.03 -9.77
C ALA A 536 -12.94 6.26 -9.69
N ILE A 537 -14.06 6.99 -9.56
CA ILE A 537 -15.40 6.42 -9.46
C ILE A 537 -16.22 6.84 -10.67
N GLY A 538 -16.85 5.87 -11.32
CA GLY A 538 -17.91 6.08 -12.30
C GLY A 538 -19.21 5.47 -11.82
N TYR A 539 -20.36 6.09 -12.13
CA TYR A 539 -21.67 5.52 -11.79
C TYR A 539 -22.73 5.79 -12.86
N ASP A 540 -23.61 4.82 -13.07
CA ASP A 540 -24.72 4.91 -14.00
C ASP A 540 -25.78 3.81 -13.68
N ASN A 541 -26.94 3.93 -14.28
CA ASN A 541 -27.97 2.87 -14.22
C ASN A 541 -27.60 1.65 -15.09
N LYS A 542 -26.68 1.82 -16.04
CA LYS A 542 -26.14 0.75 -16.87
C LYS A 542 -24.68 0.51 -16.53
N LEU A 543 -24.31 -0.76 -16.33
CA LEU A 543 -22.95 -1.15 -15.92
C LEU A 543 -21.87 -0.63 -16.89
N HIS A 544 -22.02 -0.85 -18.20
CA HIS A 544 -20.99 -0.44 -19.18
C HIS A 544 -20.81 1.09 -19.26
N ARG A 545 -21.86 1.87 -18.98
CA ARG A 545 -21.74 3.34 -18.85
C ARG A 545 -21.03 3.76 -17.57
N ALA A 546 -21.28 3.08 -16.46
CA ALA A 546 -20.54 3.30 -15.23
C ALA A 546 -19.05 2.97 -15.42
N MET A 547 -18.74 1.84 -16.08
CA MET A 547 -17.39 1.44 -16.49
C MET A 547 -16.72 2.51 -17.34
N TYR A 548 -17.38 2.96 -18.41
CA TYR A 548 -16.87 4.03 -19.28
C TYR A 548 -16.46 5.28 -18.49
N LYS A 549 -17.36 5.74 -17.59
CA LYS A 549 -17.10 6.92 -16.75
C LYS A 549 -15.90 6.70 -15.83
N ALA A 550 -15.81 5.53 -15.19
CA ALA A 550 -14.69 5.20 -14.31
C ALA A 550 -13.36 5.12 -15.07
N MET A 551 -13.33 4.48 -16.25
CA MET A 551 -12.14 4.38 -17.09
C MET A 551 -11.64 5.76 -17.52
N ILE A 552 -12.53 6.62 -18.03
CA ILE A 552 -12.15 7.99 -18.43
C ILE A 552 -11.63 8.80 -17.24
N ALA A 553 -12.31 8.71 -16.08
CA ALA A 553 -11.93 9.43 -14.88
C ALA A 553 -10.58 8.95 -14.30
N SER A 554 -10.22 7.67 -14.51
CA SER A 554 -8.92 7.11 -14.10
C SER A 554 -7.78 7.39 -15.10
N GLY A 555 -8.08 8.07 -16.23
CA GLY A 555 -7.10 8.42 -17.27
C GLY A 555 -6.93 7.37 -18.36
N ILE A 556 -7.71 6.30 -18.38
CA ILE A 556 -7.73 5.32 -19.48
C ILE A 556 -8.37 5.97 -20.70
N LYS A 557 -7.63 5.98 -21.81
CA LYS A 557 -8.15 6.50 -23.08
C LYS A 557 -9.05 5.44 -23.73
N VAL A 558 -10.31 5.77 -23.92
CA VAL A 558 -11.29 4.92 -24.63
C VAL A 558 -11.54 5.48 -26.02
N GLN A 559 -11.05 4.80 -27.04
CA GLN A 559 -11.14 5.17 -28.46
C GLN A 559 -11.81 4.04 -29.25
N ASN A 560 -12.73 4.39 -30.15
CA ASN A 560 -13.48 3.42 -30.97
C ASN A 560 -12.87 3.24 -32.37
N TYR A 561 -11.63 3.65 -32.58
CA TYR A 561 -10.89 3.53 -33.84
C TYR A 561 -9.39 3.43 -33.57
N GLY A 562 -8.63 3.02 -34.58
CA GLY A 562 -7.17 3.03 -34.57
C GLY A 562 -6.57 1.65 -34.76
N THR A 563 -5.43 1.41 -34.14
CA THR A 563 -4.68 0.15 -34.24
C THR A 563 -4.53 -0.49 -32.88
N VAL A 564 -4.70 -1.80 -32.80
CA VAL A 564 -4.44 -2.63 -31.63
C VAL A 564 -3.17 -3.45 -31.87
N VAL A 565 -2.16 -3.26 -31.05
CA VAL A 565 -0.97 -4.12 -31.03
C VAL A 565 -1.20 -5.26 -30.08
N VAL A 566 -1.05 -6.50 -30.56
CA VAL A 566 -1.38 -7.72 -29.81
C VAL A 566 -0.13 -8.60 -29.67
N THR A 567 0.25 -8.90 -28.43
CA THR A 567 1.31 -9.86 -28.10
C THR A 567 0.82 -10.77 -26.99
N LEU A 568 0.61 -12.03 -27.30
CA LEU A 568 -0.03 -13.01 -26.41
C LEU A 568 0.95 -14.09 -25.99
N ALA A 569 0.84 -14.51 -24.74
CA ALA A 569 1.36 -15.79 -24.32
C ALA A 569 0.64 -16.93 -25.04
N ASP A 570 1.31 -18.05 -25.29
CA ASP A 570 0.72 -19.17 -26.04
C ASP A 570 -0.53 -19.72 -25.33
N GLU A 571 -0.52 -19.77 -24.02
CA GLU A 571 -1.63 -20.23 -23.18
C GLU A 571 -2.89 -19.33 -23.25
N ASP A 572 -2.72 -18.07 -23.62
CA ASP A 572 -3.81 -17.07 -23.67
C ASP A 572 -4.43 -16.93 -25.07
N LYS A 573 -3.82 -17.51 -26.11
CA LYS A 573 -4.22 -17.29 -27.50
C LYS A 573 -5.67 -17.68 -27.79
N GLU A 574 -6.11 -18.84 -27.30
CA GLU A 574 -7.49 -19.32 -27.51
C GLU A 574 -8.53 -18.45 -26.80
N GLU A 575 -8.23 -18.02 -25.57
CA GLU A 575 -9.12 -17.12 -24.81
C GLU A 575 -9.15 -15.71 -25.42
N ALA A 576 -8.04 -15.24 -25.96
CA ALA A 576 -7.92 -13.90 -26.56
C ALA A 576 -8.53 -13.82 -27.96
N LEU A 577 -8.60 -14.93 -28.69
CA LEU A 577 -9.09 -14.97 -30.09
C LEU A 577 -10.47 -14.29 -30.27
N PRO A 578 -11.53 -14.62 -29.52
CA PRO A 578 -12.82 -13.96 -29.66
C PRO A 578 -12.75 -12.45 -29.33
N LEU A 579 -11.87 -12.03 -28.43
CA LEU A 579 -11.71 -10.63 -28.06
C LEU A 579 -11.00 -9.83 -29.17
N VAL A 580 -9.93 -10.39 -29.75
CA VAL A 580 -9.24 -9.75 -30.89
C VAL A 580 -10.14 -9.70 -32.10
N ARG A 581 -11.00 -10.71 -32.31
CA ARG A 581 -12.00 -10.72 -33.39
C ARG A 581 -13.01 -9.57 -33.23
N ARG A 582 -13.49 -9.30 -32.03
CA ARG A 582 -14.37 -8.15 -31.73
C ARG A 582 -13.73 -6.82 -32.13
N PHE A 583 -12.45 -6.59 -31.82
CA PHE A 583 -11.72 -5.41 -32.29
C PHE A 583 -11.65 -5.34 -33.79
N TYR A 584 -11.32 -6.47 -34.45
CA TYR A 584 -11.25 -6.54 -35.90
C TYR A 584 -12.59 -6.25 -36.57
N ASP A 585 -13.69 -6.80 -36.05
CA ASP A 585 -15.06 -6.62 -36.58
C ASP A 585 -15.57 -5.17 -36.36
N MET A 586 -15.09 -4.49 -35.30
CA MET A 586 -15.32 -3.04 -35.09
C MET A 586 -14.49 -2.14 -36.01
N GLY A 587 -13.62 -2.71 -36.86
CA GLY A 587 -12.83 -1.95 -37.83
C GLY A 587 -11.44 -1.49 -37.33
N PHE A 588 -10.96 -1.99 -36.23
CA PHE A 588 -9.57 -1.72 -35.80
C PHE A 588 -8.57 -2.45 -36.71
N ASN A 589 -7.44 -1.80 -36.96
CA ASN A 589 -6.30 -2.48 -37.54
C ASN A 589 -5.64 -3.37 -36.48
N ILE A 590 -5.25 -4.58 -36.85
CA ILE A 590 -4.58 -5.51 -35.94
C ILE A 590 -3.11 -5.64 -36.36
N GLU A 591 -2.22 -5.33 -35.44
CA GLU A 591 -0.78 -5.60 -35.55
C GLU A 591 -0.39 -6.57 -34.44
N ALA A 592 0.51 -7.51 -34.71
CA ALA A 592 0.86 -8.49 -33.70
C ALA A 592 2.29 -9.01 -33.89
N THR A 593 2.90 -9.48 -32.79
CA THR A 593 4.20 -10.16 -32.80
C THR A 593 4.09 -11.47 -33.57
N VAL A 594 5.21 -11.96 -34.14
CA VAL A 594 5.25 -13.05 -35.14
C VAL A 594 4.37 -14.24 -34.76
N GLY A 595 4.57 -14.84 -33.58
CA GLY A 595 3.80 -16.03 -33.15
C GLY A 595 2.29 -15.76 -32.96
N THR A 596 1.94 -14.59 -32.47
CA THR A 596 0.54 -14.16 -32.33
C THR A 596 -0.08 -13.86 -33.69
N ALA A 597 0.66 -13.19 -34.59
CA ALA A 597 0.15 -12.84 -35.92
C ALA A 597 -0.10 -14.06 -36.79
N LEU A 598 0.75 -15.07 -36.73
CA LEU A 598 0.54 -16.32 -37.46
C LEU A 598 -0.73 -17.03 -36.99
N PHE A 599 -0.90 -17.15 -35.67
CA PHE A 599 -2.12 -17.71 -35.09
C PHE A 599 -3.40 -16.95 -35.51
N LEU A 600 -3.40 -15.61 -35.44
CA LEU A 600 -4.57 -14.80 -35.84
C LEU A 600 -4.88 -14.91 -37.34
N LYS A 601 -3.86 -15.01 -38.21
CA LYS A 601 -4.04 -15.19 -39.65
C LYS A 601 -4.65 -16.55 -39.98
N GLU A 602 -4.24 -17.61 -39.30
CA GLU A 602 -4.84 -18.95 -39.47
C GLU A 602 -6.33 -18.94 -39.11
N GLN A 603 -6.71 -18.07 -38.17
CA GLN A 603 -8.09 -17.85 -37.76
C GLN A 603 -8.85 -16.81 -38.62
N GLY A 604 -8.28 -16.35 -39.73
CA GLY A 604 -8.92 -15.45 -40.70
C GLY A 604 -8.93 -13.97 -40.26
N ILE A 605 -8.14 -13.57 -39.29
CA ILE A 605 -7.95 -12.15 -38.87
C ILE A 605 -6.78 -11.58 -39.66
N ARG A 606 -7.02 -10.56 -40.48
CA ARG A 606 -5.95 -9.86 -41.20
C ARG A 606 -5.06 -9.10 -40.18
N THR A 607 -3.77 -9.44 -40.13
CA THR A 607 -2.85 -8.95 -39.13
C THR A 607 -1.53 -8.53 -39.80
N ARG A 608 -0.99 -7.35 -39.44
CA ARG A 608 0.38 -6.96 -39.76
C ARG A 608 1.32 -7.60 -38.76
N ILE A 609 2.41 -8.20 -39.27
CA ILE A 609 3.42 -8.83 -38.44
C ILE A 609 4.44 -7.78 -37.99
N LEU A 610 4.79 -7.79 -36.70
CA LEU A 610 5.82 -6.97 -36.08
C LEU A 610 6.86 -7.87 -35.42
N ARG A 611 8.16 -7.58 -35.64
CA ARG A 611 9.27 -8.29 -34.99
C ARG A 611 9.62 -7.63 -33.67
N LYS A 612 10.13 -8.44 -32.74
CA LYS A 612 10.48 -8.04 -31.37
C LYS A 612 11.97 -7.69 -31.23
N PRO A 613 12.37 -7.01 -30.14
CA PRO A 613 13.79 -6.75 -29.84
C PRO A 613 14.65 -8.01 -29.79
N SER A 614 14.16 -9.11 -29.18
CA SER A 614 14.88 -10.40 -29.18
C SER A 614 15.11 -11.02 -30.56
N GLU A 615 14.34 -10.59 -31.57
CA GLU A 615 14.49 -10.99 -32.97
C GLU A 615 15.36 -10.00 -33.77
N GLY A 616 16.06 -9.09 -33.07
CA GLY A 616 16.94 -8.08 -33.66
C GLY A 616 16.22 -6.94 -34.38
N SER A 617 14.99 -6.60 -33.98
CA SER A 617 14.19 -5.57 -34.64
C SER A 617 13.43 -4.73 -33.62
N GLU A 618 13.28 -3.43 -33.86
CA GLU A 618 12.45 -2.53 -33.05
C GLU A 618 11.06 -2.26 -33.64
N GLU A 619 10.63 -3.00 -34.64
CA GLU A 619 9.36 -2.75 -35.36
C GLU A 619 8.15 -2.60 -34.44
N VAL A 620 8.03 -3.42 -33.38
CA VAL A 620 6.93 -3.34 -32.42
C VAL A 620 7.02 -2.06 -31.59
N LEU A 621 8.21 -1.65 -31.18
CA LEU A 621 8.43 -0.43 -30.41
C LEU A 621 8.22 0.82 -31.28
N ASP A 622 8.68 0.78 -32.53
CA ASP A 622 8.49 1.88 -33.48
C ASP A 622 7.04 2.07 -33.87
N SER A 623 6.26 0.99 -34.02
CA SER A 623 4.80 1.07 -34.21
C SER A 623 4.13 1.79 -33.04
N ILE A 624 4.51 1.45 -31.80
CA ILE A 624 3.98 2.08 -30.59
C ILE A 624 4.36 3.58 -30.54
N ARG A 625 5.61 3.94 -30.85
CA ARG A 625 6.11 5.33 -30.87
C ARG A 625 5.47 6.18 -31.97
N ALA A 626 4.97 5.58 -33.05
CA ALA A 626 4.44 6.29 -34.19
C ALA A 626 3.10 7.04 -33.92
N GLY A 627 2.47 6.82 -32.75
CA GLY A 627 1.33 7.61 -32.27
C GLY A 627 -0.04 7.25 -32.88
N TYR A 628 -0.17 6.20 -33.70
CA TYR A 628 -1.45 5.72 -34.26
C TYR A 628 -2.03 4.51 -33.54
N VAL A 629 -1.29 3.94 -32.59
CA VAL A 629 -1.72 2.80 -31.76
C VAL A 629 -2.66 3.29 -30.67
N SER A 630 -3.86 2.72 -30.60
CA SER A 630 -4.86 3.04 -29.58
C SER A 630 -4.74 2.15 -28.35
N TYR A 631 -4.45 0.87 -28.56
CA TYR A 631 -4.37 -0.13 -27.50
C TYR A 631 -3.19 -1.07 -27.71
N VAL A 632 -2.57 -1.47 -26.62
CA VAL A 632 -1.60 -2.57 -26.61
C VAL A 632 -2.10 -3.66 -25.67
N ILE A 633 -2.33 -4.86 -26.20
CA ILE A 633 -2.67 -6.06 -25.43
C ILE A 633 -1.39 -6.87 -25.31
N CYS A 634 -0.88 -7.00 -24.07
CA CYS A 634 0.36 -7.70 -23.79
C CYS A 634 0.18 -8.64 -22.58
N THR A 635 -0.15 -9.90 -22.84
CA THR A 635 -0.24 -10.90 -21.78
C THR A 635 1.13 -11.48 -21.45
N ARG A 636 1.26 -12.08 -20.27
CA ARG A 636 2.49 -12.69 -19.78
C ARG A 636 2.29 -14.17 -19.59
N ALA A 637 3.16 -14.98 -20.20
CA ALA A 637 3.22 -16.40 -19.86
C ALA A 637 3.70 -16.57 -18.42
N ILE A 638 2.84 -17.06 -17.57
CA ILE A 638 3.19 -17.44 -16.19
C ILE A 638 4.20 -18.60 -16.24
N LEU A 639 4.19 -19.38 -17.32
CA LEU A 639 4.89 -20.66 -17.47
C LEU A 639 6.25 -20.59 -18.17
N SER A 640 6.58 -19.51 -18.89
CA SER A 640 7.80 -19.45 -19.71
C SER A 640 8.61 -18.19 -19.46
N GLY A 641 9.86 -18.34 -18.97
CA GLY A 641 10.79 -17.22 -18.75
C GLY A 641 11.43 -16.63 -20.01
N ILE A 642 11.20 -17.20 -21.20
CA ILE A 642 12.02 -16.96 -22.42
C ILE A 642 11.76 -15.61 -23.10
N HIS A 643 10.62 -14.94 -22.85
CA HIS A 643 10.23 -13.67 -23.50
C HIS A 643 9.94 -12.54 -22.51
N TYR A 644 10.45 -12.63 -21.31
CA TYR A 644 10.17 -11.66 -20.23
C TYR A 644 10.63 -10.24 -20.62
N GLU A 645 11.83 -10.10 -21.15
CA GLU A 645 12.43 -8.80 -21.51
C GLU A 645 11.67 -8.08 -22.63
N ASP A 646 11.26 -8.79 -23.69
CA ASP A 646 10.47 -8.21 -24.78
C ASP A 646 9.13 -7.67 -24.28
N GLY A 647 8.44 -8.43 -23.44
CA GLY A 647 7.17 -8.01 -22.85
C GLY A 647 7.33 -6.75 -21.99
N VAL A 648 8.38 -6.68 -21.17
CA VAL A 648 8.70 -5.49 -20.36
C VAL A 648 8.99 -4.29 -21.27
N ALA A 649 9.80 -4.46 -22.33
CA ALA A 649 10.12 -3.39 -23.26
C ALA A 649 8.87 -2.83 -23.96
N ILE A 650 7.97 -3.71 -24.43
CA ILE A 650 6.70 -3.35 -25.10
C ILE A 650 5.80 -2.59 -24.14
N ARG A 651 5.56 -3.10 -22.92
CA ARG A 651 4.70 -2.46 -21.93
C ARG A 651 5.25 -1.12 -21.47
N ARG A 652 6.57 -1.02 -21.25
CA ARG A 652 7.23 0.24 -20.92
C ARG A 652 7.07 1.26 -22.05
N CYS A 653 7.35 0.86 -23.29
CA CYS A 653 7.21 1.74 -24.45
C CYS A 653 5.78 2.26 -24.59
N ALA A 654 4.76 1.41 -24.42
CA ALA A 654 3.36 1.83 -24.46
C ALA A 654 3.01 2.83 -23.34
N SER A 655 3.44 2.56 -22.12
CA SER A 655 3.19 3.43 -20.95
C SER A 655 3.86 4.79 -21.09
N GLU A 656 5.11 4.83 -21.56
CA GLU A 656 5.87 6.07 -21.79
C GLU A 656 5.28 6.93 -22.93
N ASN A 657 4.62 6.30 -23.91
CA ASN A 657 3.90 6.99 -24.98
C ASN A 657 2.41 7.23 -24.65
N ASN A 658 2.00 6.99 -23.39
CA ASN A 658 0.64 7.23 -22.91
C ASN A 658 -0.45 6.52 -23.74
N ILE A 659 -0.17 5.26 -24.13
CA ILE A 659 -1.09 4.36 -24.81
C ILE A 659 -1.72 3.43 -23.78
N THR A 660 -3.02 3.18 -23.93
CA THR A 660 -3.75 2.28 -23.05
C THR A 660 -3.19 0.86 -23.16
N MET A 661 -2.60 0.39 -22.05
CA MET A 661 -1.99 -0.93 -21.90
C MET A 661 -2.97 -1.88 -21.21
N LEU A 662 -3.17 -3.05 -21.79
CA LEU A 662 -4.05 -4.10 -21.29
C LEU A 662 -3.25 -5.39 -21.08
N THR A 663 -3.11 -5.80 -19.84
CA THR A 663 -2.34 -7.01 -19.46
C THR A 663 -3.23 -8.16 -18.99
N SER A 664 -4.53 -7.90 -18.77
CA SER A 664 -5.55 -8.88 -18.41
C SER A 664 -6.62 -8.99 -19.52
N LEU A 665 -6.97 -10.22 -19.91
CA LEU A 665 -8.04 -10.45 -20.88
C LEU A 665 -9.41 -10.09 -20.31
N ASP A 666 -9.59 -10.09 -19.00
CA ASP A 666 -10.83 -9.66 -18.37
C ASP A 666 -11.05 -8.15 -18.55
N THR A 667 -10.00 -7.34 -18.37
CA THR A 667 -10.03 -5.90 -18.67
C THR A 667 -10.27 -5.64 -20.16
N VAL A 668 -9.67 -6.44 -21.05
CA VAL A 668 -9.93 -6.37 -22.51
C VAL A 668 -11.41 -6.61 -22.83
N ARG A 669 -12.02 -7.63 -22.22
CA ARG A 669 -13.45 -7.94 -22.41
C ARG A 669 -14.33 -6.78 -22.00
N VAL A 670 -14.09 -6.22 -20.80
CA VAL A 670 -14.85 -5.08 -20.29
C VAL A 670 -14.67 -3.83 -21.16
N LEU A 671 -13.47 -3.56 -21.66
CA LEU A 671 -13.24 -2.45 -22.59
C LEU A 671 -14.04 -2.63 -23.88
N LEU A 672 -14.09 -3.84 -24.43
CA LEU A 672 -14.89 -4.15 -25.64
C LEU A 672 -16.38 -3.93 -25.38
N ASP A 673 -16.90 -4.40 -24.24
CA ASP A 673 -18.31 -4.19 -23.87
C ASP A 673 -18.63 -2.69 -23.75
N VAL A 674 -17.71 -1.89 -23.20
CA VAL A 674 -17.81 -0.44 -23.14
C VAL A 674 -17.79 0.20 -24.54
N LEU A 675 -16.87 -0.22 -25.43
CA LEU A 675 -16.76 0.30 -26.78
C LEU A 675 -18.03 0.02 -27.61
N GLU A 676 -18.60 -1.17 -27.49
CA GLU A 676 -19.85 -1.53 -28.16
C GLU A 676 -21.04 -0.70 -27.66
N GLU A 677 -21.20 -0.51 -26.35
CA GLU A 677 -22.29 0.33 -25.79
C GLU A 677 -22.15 1.80 -26.20
N VAL A 678 -20.92 2.36 -26.22
CA VAL A 678 -20.68 3.75 -26.61
C VAL A 678 -20.91 3.97 -28.11
N THR A 679 -20.60 2.98 -28.94
CA THR A 679 -20.78 3.04 -30.41
C THR A 679 -22.25 2.91 -30.81
N ILE A 680 -23.06 2.13 -30.07
CA ILE A 680 -24.49 1.86 -30.36
C ILE A 680 -25.40 2.91 -29.70
N GLY A 681 -24.89 3.70 -28.76
CA GLY A 681 -25.64 4.66 -27.96
C GLY A 681 -26.17 5.88 -28.71
N ILE A 682 -26.98 5.72 -29.76
CA ILE A 682 -27.79 6.81 -30.32
C ILE A 682 -28.99 6.98 -29.38
N SER A 683 -29.00 8.05 -28.57
CA SER A 683 -30.22 8.43 -27.87
C SER A 683 -31.09 9.26 -28.80
N THR A 684 -32.32 8.83 -29.02
CA THR A 684 -33.36 9.72 -29.61
C THR A 684 -33.60 10.87 -28.63
N ILE A 685 -33.61 12.06 -29.16
CA ILE A 685 -33.96 13.32 -28.46
C ILE A 685 -35.40 13.24 -27.98
#